data_463cb0bc255a2ef4fc72231200f9d7b2
#
_entry.id   463cb0bc255a2ef4fc72231200f9d7b2
#
_cell.length_a   1.000
_cell.length_b   1.000
_cell.length_c   1.000
_cell.angle_alpha   90.00
_cell.angle_beta   90.00
_cell.angle_gamma   90.00
#
_symmetry.space_group_name_H-M   'P 1'
#
loop_
_entity.id
_entity.type
_entity.pdbx_description
1 polymer ?
#
loop_
_entity_poly.entity_id
_entity_poly.type
_entity_poly.pdbx_seq_one_letter_code
_entity_poly.pdbx_strand_id
1 'polypeptide(L)'
;MPNIKMRSLWIALGVLLVSGLLAIRVSSKLRMGLTIVWEKGTGSIPDVGWTDLFTMIRSGEHFNLPALAAAPNPYAAIRNPYVTAADLAAGKEAFRSHCESCHGSDGLGGPGGPSLRHRQMTHGSSDWALFRTISLGVRGTAMPASNLPWLDRWRLSAYVKSLMLRQDLPGDSASESKVIDLAPVAYGDIPSKGPASGHWLTYSGSYNGHRFSTLNQITSANAGSLRLLWMRQYDTLEPAIETTPLVIGDSMFVTIPPNRVEALSAKTGSLIWSYERQLPDRLSLCCGFVNRGLAVLGHTLFLGTLDAHLVALDFNTGAVQWDVQIADYKQGYSITGAPLVFKNLVVTGVAGGEFGIRGFIQARDAATGKEVWKFDTVPQAGQPGSETWSGNSRQTGGCSTWITGSFDPETNLLYWPVGNPSPNFEGQVREGENLYSNSVVALNADNGALKWHFQFTPHDVFDWDATEILVLFDQDVKGKRQRFLAQANRNGFYYLLDRESGHFLLAKPFSRQTWAKGIDRTGRPQIDPSSLPTERGTLVYPGVGGAANWESPSYSPQTGLIYVPSLDWGGIFYKGHSKYQAGDLFLGGSWEYSNASNPQGAIRALDALTGEQKWEFRNPAFHVGGLLSTSGQVLFGSQQFTFYVLDARTGKQLWLVNTSSRIVAAPITFLSDGKQVVTIAAGHDILTFGL
;
A
#
# COMPACT_ATOMS: atom_id res chain seq x y z
N MET A 1 24.33 47.93 -45.49
CA MET A 1 24.81 47.24 -44.27
C MET A 1 23.74 46.92 -43.19
N PRO A 2 22.42 46.93 -43.41
CA PRO A 2 21.44 46.49 -42.42
C PRO A 2 21.21 44.96 -42.39
N ASN A 3 21.47 44.23 -43.48
CA ASN A 3 21.11 42.81 -43.59
C ASN A 3 22.02 41.82 -42.76
N ILE A 4 23.21 42.22 -42.38
CA ILE A 4 24.13 41.34 -41.63
C ILE A 4 23.71 41.26 -40.16
N LYS A 5 23.32 42.38 -39.54
CA LYS A 5 22.87 42.42 -38.14
C LYS A 5 21.55 41.65 -37.95
N MET A 6 20.67 41.67 -38.93
CA MET A 6 19.39 40.96 -38.86
C MET A 6 19.60 39.43 -39.02
N ARG A 7 20.50 38.96 -39.89
CA ARG A 7 20.87 37.53 -40.00
C ARG A 7 21.53 36.99 -38.72
N SER A 8 22.41 37.75 -38.11
CA SER A 8 23.04 37.37 -36.85
C SER A 8 22.03 37.29 -35.70
N LEU A 9 21.02 38.15 -35.68
CA LEU A 9 19.92 38.11 -34.72
C LEU A 9 19.04 36.85 -34.87
N TRP A 10 18.72 36.48 -36.12
CA TRP A 10 17.93 35.25 -36.39
C TRP A 10 18.69 33.96 -36.05
N ILE A 11 20.02 33.95 -36.30
CA ILE A 11 20.87 32.80 -35.92
C ILE A 11 20.96 32.71 -34.40
N ALA A 12 21.15 33.82 -33.68
CA ALA A 12 21.17 33.84 -32.22
C ALA A 12 19.81 33.41 -31.61
N LEU A 13 18.69 33.86 -32.17
CA LEU A 13 17.35 33.41 -31.78
C LEU A 13 17.16 31.90 -32.05
N GLY A 14 17.62 31.42 -33.19
CA GLY A 14 17.53 30.00 -33.54
C GLY A 14 18.36 29.12 -32.58
N VAL A 15 19.57 29.55 -32.25
CA VAL A 15 20.45 28.86 -31.27
C VAL A 15 19.81 28.87 -29.87
N LEU A 16 19.24 29.98 -29.44
CA LEU A 16 18.53 30.08 -28.16
C LEU A 16 17.30 29.17 -28.12
N LEU A 17 16.55 29.07 -29.20
CA LEU A 17 15.36 28.23 -29.32
C LEU A 17 15.73 26.75 -29.30
N VAL A 18 16.77 26.35 -30.03
CA VAL A 18 17.29 24.98 -30.03
C VAL A 18 17.87 24.60 -28.68
N SER A 19 18.65 25.51 -28.07
CA SER A 19 19.21 25.28 -26.71
C SER A 19 18.09 25.19 -25.66
N GLY A 20 17.05 26.01 -25.76
CA GLY A 20 15.89 25.96 -24.91
C GLY A 20 15.11 24.63 -25.05
N LEU A 21 14.87 24.18 -26.27
CA LEU A 21 14.22 22.89 -26.56
C LEU A 21 15.07 21.70 -26.05
N LEU A 22 16.39 21.79 -26.20
CA LEU A 22 17.30 20.76 -25.68
C LEU A 22 17.30 20.75 -24.15
N ALA A 23 17.32 21.91 -23.50
CA ALA A 23 17.21 22.02 -22.04
C ALA A 23 15.90 21.47 -21.53
N ILE A 24 14.77 21.71 -22.19
CA ILE A 24 13.45 21.14 -21.87
C ILE A 24 13.48 19.61 -22.04
N ARG A 25 14.15 19.10 -23.06
CA ARG A 25 14.24 17.67 -23.32
C ARG A 25 15.12 16.93 -22.31
N VAL A 26 16.15 17.56 -21.80
CA VAL A 26 17.13 16.98 -20.85
C VAL A 26 16.69 17.18 -19.40
N SER A 27 16.03 18.30 -19.06
CA SER A 27 15.63 18.62 -17.69
C SER A 27 14.17 18.23 -17.42
N SER A 28 13.97 17.20 -16.59
CA SER A 28 12.64 16.82 -16.10
C SER A 28 11.97 17.94 -15.30
N LYS A 29 12.74 18.74 -14.56
CA LYS A 29 12.25 19.93 -13.80
C LYS A 29 11.66 21.00 -14.72
N LEU A 30 12.33 21.28 -15.85
CA LEU A 30 11.86 22.27 -16.84
C LEU A 30 10.57 21.78 -17.55
N ARG A 31 10.54 20.51 -17.94
CA ARG A 31 9.32 19.93 -18.55
C ARG A 31 8.14 20.05 -17.62
N MET A 32 8.31 19.68 -16.36
CA MET A 32 7.25 19.73 -15.37
C MET A 32 6.78 21.15 -15.07
N GLY A 33 7.73 22.09 -14.90
CA GLY A 33 7.41 23.50 -14.71
C GLY A 33 6.57 24.04 -15.86
N LEU A 34 6.91 23.70 -17.11
CA LEU A 34 6.14 24.09 -18.30
C LEU A 34 4.77 23.41 -18.36
N THR A 35 4.67 22.13 -17.98
CA THR A 35 3.38 21.43 -17.90
C THR A 35 2.44 22.11 -16.90
N ILE A 36 2.95 22.47 -15.71
CA ILE A 36 2.17 23.15 -14.67
C ILE A 36 1.73 24.55 -15.14
N VAL A 37 2.64 25.31 -15.80
CA VAL A 37 2.30 26.63 -16.37
C VAL A 37 1.23 26.49 -17.48
N TRP A 38 1.35 25.45 -18.30
CA TRP A 38 0.34 25.14 -19.31
C TRP A 38 -1.00 24.78 -18.69
N GLU A 39 -1.03 23.89 -17.71
CA GLU A 39 -2.25 23.51 -17.00
C GLU A 39 -2.90 24.70 -16.27
N LYS A 40 -2.10 25.58 -15.70
CA LYS A 40 -2.58 26.85 -15.13
C LYS A 40 -3.15 27.76 -16.20
N GLY A 41 -2.47 27.91 -17.33
CA GLY A 41 -2.89 28.75 -18.46
C GLY A 41 -4.16 28.24 -19.14
N THR A 42 -4.37 26.92 -19.17
CA THR A 42 -5.58 26.28 -19.72
C THR A 42 -6.74 26.19 -18.72
N GLY A 43 -6.55 26.65 -17.47
CA GLY A 43 -7.58 26.65 -16.45
C GLY A 43 -7.77 25.32 -15.72
N SER A 44 -6.88 24.34 -15.94
CA SER A 44 -6.92 23.06 -15.22
C SER A 44 -6.54 23.23 -13.73
N ILE A 45 -5.89 24.35 -13.37
CA ILE A 45 -5.51 24.72 -12.00
C ILE A 45 -6.00 26.15 -11.72
N PRO A 46 -7.32 26.38 -11.54
CA PRO A 46 -7.86 27.75 -11.45
C PRO A 46 -7.45 28.48 -10.18
N ASP A 47 -7.32 27.80 -9.05
CA ASP A 47 -7.32 28.42 -7.71
C ASP A 47 -5.95 28.59 -7.08
N VAL A 48 -4.88 28.16 -7.75
CA VAL A 48 -3.50 28.39 -7.28
C VAL A 48 -2.98 29.71 -7.86
N GLY A 49 -2.60 30.66 -7.02
CA GLY A 49 -2.02 31.94 -7.47
C GLY A 49 -0.75 31.72 -8.29
N TRP A 50 -0.49 32.59 -9.26
CA TRP A 50 0.75 32.50 -10.05
C TRP A 50 2.02 32.60 -9.18
N THR A 51 1.97 33.40 -8.13
CA THR A 51 3.04 33.53 -7.13
C THR A 51 3.32 32.22 -6.41
N ASP A 52 2.27 31.50 -6.02
CA ASP A 52 2.40 30.21 -5.35
C ASP A 52 2.94 29.15 -6.29
N LEU A 53 2.47 29.13 -7.53
CA LEU A 53 2.99 28.28 -8.59
C LEU A 53 4.47 28.53 -8.88
N PHE A 54 4.89 29.78 -9.00
CA PHE A 54 6.30 30.11 -9.22
C PHE A 54 7.16 29.77 -8.00
N THR A 55 6.65 29.91 -6.80
CA THR A 55 7.33 29.49 -5.56
C THR A 55 7.50 27.97 -5.55
N MET A 56 6.47 27.21 -5.89
CA MET A 56 6.51 25.75 -6.02
C MET A 56 7.49 25.29 -7.11
N ILE A 57 7.52 25.97 -8.25
CA ILE A 57 8.47 25.68 -9.33
C ILE A 57 9.92 26.00 -8.91
N ARG A 58 10.14 27.03 -8.12
CA ARG A 58 11.47 27.49 -7.70
C ARG A 58 12.07 26.65 -6.57
N SER A 59 11.29 26.18 -5.62
CA SER A 59 11.75 25.41 -4.45
C SER A 59 12.34 24.04 -4.84
N GLY A 60 12.01 23.50 -6.01
CA GLY A 60 12.69 22.34 -6.59
C GLY A 60 12.57 21.03 -5.80
N GLU A 61 12.12 21.10 -4.55
CA GLU A 61 12.07 19.96 -3.62
C GLU A 61 10.85 19.06 -3.83
N HIS A 62 9.82 19.55 -4.54
CA HIS A 62 8.54 18.85 -4.70
C HIS A 62 8.25 18.40 -6.14
N PHE A 63 9.21 18.53 -7.04
CA PHE A 63 9.02 18.26 -8.47
C PHE A 63 9.60 16.95 -8.98
N ASN A 64 9.70 15.94 -8.13
CA ASN A 64 9.86 14.59 -8.63
C ASN A 64 8.45 14.05 -9.00
N LEU A 65 8.26 13.53 -10.23
CA LEU A 65 6.99 12.90 -10.62
C LEU A 65 6.45 11.89 -9.58
N PRO A 66 7.31 11.07 -8.91
CA PRO A 66 6.90 10.26 -7.76
C PRO A 66 6.52 11.10 -6.53
N ALA A 67 7.16 12.24 -6.30
CA ALA A 67 6.82 13.12 -5.18
C ALA A 67 5.51 13.89 -5.40
N LEU A 68 5.16 14.21 -6.65
CA LEU A 68 3.82 14.74 -7.01
C LEU A 68 2.74 13.66 -6.88
N ALA A 69 3.07 12.39 -7.11
CA ALA A 69 2.16 11.27 -6.86
C ALA A 69 2.08 10.92 -5.35
N ALA A 70 3.11 11.25 -4.56
CA ALA A 70 3.20 11.00 -3.12
C ALA A 70 2.93 12.25 -2.28
N ALA A 71 2.96 13.46 -2.85
CA ALA A 71 2.58 14.67 -2.12
C ALA A 71 1.09 14.63 -1.78
N PRO A 72 0.68 15.13 -0.61
CA PRO A 72 -0.73 15.40 -0.37
C PRO A 72 -1.26 16.15 -1.58
N ASN A 73 -2.41 15.70 -2.13
CA ASN A 73 -3.03 16.30 -3.29
C ASN A 73 -3.03 17.83 -3.11
N PRO A 74 -2.20 18.59 -3.86
CA PRO A 74 -2.10 20.04 -3.67
C PRO A 74 -3.44 20.74 -3.92
N TYR A 75 -4.40 20.00 -4.50
CA TYR A 75 -5.74 20.45 -4.77
C TYR A 75 -6.77 20.13 -3.66
N ALA A 76 -6.40 19.37 -2.62
CA ALA A 76 -7.31 19.03 -1.51
C ALA A 76 -7.78 20.26 -0.73
N ALA A 77 -6.98 21.33 -0.69
CA ALA A 77 -7.30 22.61 -0.08
C ALA A 77 -8.03 23.58 -1.04
N ILE A 78 -8.22 23.20 -2.32
CA ILE A 78 -8.87 24.07 -3.31
C ILE A 78 -10.32 24.25 -2.91
N ARG A 79 -10.74 25.51 -2.80
CA ARG A 79 -12.13 25.90 -2.67
C ARG A 79 -12.66 26.35 -4.03
N ASN A 80 -13.90 25.99 -4.30
CA ASN A 80 -14.56 26.45 -5.50
C ASN A 80 -14.83 27.96 -5.44
N PRO A 81 -14.23 28.80 -6.29
CA PRO A 81 -14.43 30.25 -6.23
C PRO A 81 -15.77 30.68 -6.87
N TYR A 82 -16.46 29.75 -7.57
CA TYR A 82 -17.69 30.01 -8.30
C TYR A 82 -18.92 29.62 -7.47
N VAL A 83 -19.15 30.33 -6.37
CA VAL A 83 -20.20 30.03 -5.38
C VAL A 83 -21.22 31.15 -5.22
N THR A 84 -21.22 32.15 -6.12
CA THR A 84 -22.22 33.23 -6.11
C THR A 84 -23.61 32.69 -6.50
N ALA A 85 -24.66 33.46 -6.19
CA ALA A 85 -26.02 33.09 -6.58
C ALA A 85 -26.15 32.88 -8.11
N ALA A 86 -25.44 33.67 -8.90
CA ALA A 86 -25.40 33.54 -10.37
C ALA A 86 -24.69 32.24 -10.81
N ASP A 87 -23.58 31.88 -10.13
CA ASP A 87 -22.87 30.63 -10.42
C ASP A 87 -23.70 29.40 -10.05
N LEU A 88 -24.39 29.46 -8.89
CA LEU A 88 -25.29 28.39 -8.46
C LEU A 88 -26.49 28.23 -9.43
N ALA A 89 -27.05 29.35 -9.96
CA ALA A 89 -28.12 29.31 -10.95
C ALA A 89 -27.62 28.69 -12.28
N ALA A 90 -26.43 29.07 -12.76
CA ALA A 90 -25.82 28.48 -13.93
C ALA A 90 -25.48 27.00 -13.72
N GLY A 91 -24.97 26.64 -12.54
CA GLY A 91 -24.71 25.26 -12.14
C GLY A 91 -25.98 24.40 -12.08
N LYS A 92 -27.10 24.97 -11.61
CA LYS A 92 -28.42 24.31 -11.64
C LYS A 92 -28.89 24.02 -13.06
N GLU A 93 -28.72 24.98 -13.99
CA GLU A 93 -29.10 24.78 -15.39
C GLU A 93 -28.23 23.69 -16.06
N ALA A 94 -26.93 23.69 -15.79
CA ALA A 94 -26.02 22.64 -16.24
C ALA A 94 -26.41 21.27 -15.65
N PHE A 95 -26.82 21.23 -14.37
CA PHE A 95 -27.30 20.02 -13.72
C PHE A 95 -28.57 19.47 -14.43
N ARG A 96 -29.53 20.34 -14.69
CA ARG A 96 -30.78 19.98 -15.34
C ARG A 96 -30.54 19.40 -16.73
N SER A 97 -29.61 19.98 -17.48
CA SER A 97 -29.33 19.56 -18.87
C SER A 97 -28.51 18.26 -18.97
N HIS A 98 -27.66 17.94 -17.97
CA HIS A 98 -26.67 16.89 -18.12
C HIS A 98 -26.71 15.79 -17.01
N CYS A 99 -27.35 16.06 -15.85
CA CYS A 99 -27.28 15.18 -14.69
C CYS A 99 -28.67 14.71 -14.21
N GLU A 100 -29.70 15.50 -14.43
CA GLU A 100 -31.06 15.28 -13.93
C GLU A 100 -31.66 13.95 -14.38
N SER A 101 -31.41 13.55 -15.63
CA SER A 101 -31.92 12.27 -16.18
C SER A 101 -31.48 11.04 -15.41
N CYS A 102 -30.31 11.09 -14.76
CA CYS A 102 -29.77 10.00 -13.97
C CYS A 102 -29.96 10.21 -12.47
N HIS A 103 -29.79 11.46 -11.98
CA HIS A 103 -29.73 11.78 -10.56
C HIS A 103 -31.02 12.41 -10.00
N GLY A 104 -32.06 12.57 -10.83
CA GLY A 104 -33.33 13.21 -10.47
C GLY A 104 -33.23 14.74 -10.44
N SER A 105 -34.35 15.44 -10.64
CA SER A 105 -34.42 16.92 -10.76
C SER A 105 -33.94 17.66 -9.52
N ASP A 106 -34.01 17.01 -8.39
CA ASP A 106 -33.64 17.53 -7.07
C ASP A 106 -32.42 16.85 -6.46
N GLY A 107 -31.78 15.94 -7.20
CA GLY A 107 -30.61 15.20 -6.77
C GLY A 107 -30.89 14.07 -5.77
N LEU A 108 -32.13 13.63 -5.62
CA LEU A 108 -32.49 12.51 -4.74
C LEU A 108 -32.15 11.14 -5.29
N GLY A 109 -31.65 11.06 -6.53
CA GLY A 109 -31.35 9.82 -7.23
C GLY A 109 -32.45 9.44 -8.22
N GLY A 110 -32.14 8.51 -9.10
CA GLY A 110 -33.03 8.02 -10.14
C GLY A 110 -32.59 6.65 -10.68
N PRO A 111 -33.25 6.16 -11.74
CA PRO A 111 -32.93 4.84 -12.30
C PRO A 111 -31.51 4.71 -12.84
N GLY A 112 -30.84 5.82 -13.15
CA GLY A 112 -29.50 5.86 -13.75
C GLY A 112 -28.38 6.30 -12.82
N GLY A 113 -28.69 6.81 -11.60
CA GLY A 113 -27.65 7.34 -10.71
C GLY A 113 -28.10 7.47 -9.25
N PRO A 114 -27.13 7.43 -8.31
CA PRO A 114 -27.43 7.54 -6.89
C PRO A 114 -27.87 8.95 -6.47
N SER A 115 -28.44 9.06 -5.27
CA SER A 115 -28.71 10.36 -4.64
C SER A 115 -27.42 11.17 -4.46
N LEU A 116 -27.51 12.47 -4.72
CA LEU A 116 -26.43 13.45 -4.51
C LEU A 116 -26.65 14.30 -3.24
N ARG A 117 -27.61 13.93 -2.41
CA ARG A 117 -27.94 14.67 -1.17
C ARG A 117 -27.28 14.15 0.08
N HIS A 118 -26.32 13.26 -0.05
CA HIS A 118 -25.58 12.76 1.11
C HIS A 118 -24.42 13.69 1.47
N ARG A 119 -24.20 13.94 2.76
CA ARG A 119 -23.05 14.71 3.25
C ARG A 119 -21.71 14.08 2.89
N GLN A 120 -21.70 12.75 2.71
CA GLN A 120 -20.56 11.99 2.24
C GLN A 120 -20.89 11.36 0.89
N MET A 121 -20.32 11.90 -0.16
CA MET A 121 -20.43 11.33 -1.52
C MET A 121 -19.49 10.14 -1.66
N THR A 122 -19.92 9.15 -2.43
CA THR A 122 -19.13 7.94 -2.77
C THR A 122 -17.77 8.29 -3.40
N HIS A 123 -17.65 9.45 -4.08
CA HIS A 123 -16.46 9.90 -4.81
C HIS A 123 -15.77 11.12 -4.17
N GLY A 124 -16.06 11.38 -2.90
CA GLY A 124 -15.57 12.52 -2.16
C GLY A 124 -16.46 13.76 -2.26
N SER A 125 -16.41 14.55 -1.21
CA SER A 125 -17.30 15.71 -0.98
C SER A 125 -16.57 17.04 -1.04
N SER A 126 -15.24 17.05 -1.24
CA SER A 126 -14.48 18.27 -1.45
C SER A 126 -14.82 18.92 -2.80
N ASP A 127 -14.58 20.21 -2.91
CA ASP A 127 -14.88 20.94 -4.14
C ASP A 127 -14.10 20.36 -5.33
N TRP A 128 -12.84 19.97 -5.09
CA TRP A 128 -12.00 19.30 -6.08
C TRP A 128 -12.50 17.90 -6.42
N ALA A 129 -12.93 17.10 -5.44
CA ALA A 129 -13.44 15.76 -5.67
C ALA A 129 -14.69 15.78 -6.54
N LEU A 130 -15.60 16.71 -6.29
CA LEU A 130 -16.80 16.91 -7.11
C LEU A 130 -16.44 17.34 -8.54
N PHE A 131 -15.56 18.34 -8.69
CA PHE A 131 -15.09 18.81 -9.99
C PHE A 131 -14.41 17.68 -10.78
N ARG A 132 -13.53 16.90 -10.13
CA ARG A 132 -12.83 15.77 -10.75
C ARG A 132 -13.81 14.69 -11.20
N THR A 133 -14.76 14.31 -10.32
CA THR A 133 -15.78 13.29 -10.63
C THR A 133 -16.66 13.69 -11.80
N ILE A 134 -17.10 14.95 -11.84
CA ILE A 134 -17.85 15.50 -12.98
C ILE A 134 -16.99 15.51 -14.24
N SER A 135 -15.71 15.91 -14.13
CA SER A 135 -14.83 16.05 -15.28
C SER A 135 -14.46 14.72 -15.94
N LEU A 136 -14.18 13.69 -15.12
CA LEU A 136 -13.66 12.43 -15.60
C LEU A 136 -14.72 11.33 -15.70
N GLY A 137 -15.91 11.57 -15.17
CA GLY A 137 -16.92 10.54 -14.99
C GLY A 137 -16.50 9.49 -13.96
N VAL A 138 -17.29 8.44 -13.86
CA VAL A 138 -16.98 7.28 -12.99
C VAL A 138 -16.81 6.05 -13.87
N ARG A 139 -15.57 5.63 -14.06
CA ARG A 139 -15.24 4.50 -14.94
C ARG A 139 -15.92 3.21 -14.47
N GLY A 140 -16.41 2.43 -15.41
CA GLY A 140 -17.16 1.19 -15.10
C GLY A 140 -18.61 1.43 -14.69
N THR A 141 -19.10 2.67 -14.72
CA THR A 141 -20.50 3.04 -14.49
C THR A 141 -21.10 3.76 -15.69
N ALA A 142 -22.40 4.05 -15.62
CA ALA A 142 -23.09 4.85 -16.64
C ALA A 142 -22.77 6.35 -16.54
N MET A 143 -21.99 6.82 -15.56
CA MET A 143 -21.61 8.23 -15.42
C MET A 143 -20.46 8.60 -16.36
N PRO A 144 -20.70 9.28 -17.49
CA PRO A 144 -19.66 9.64 -18.45
C PRO A 144 -18.82 10.82 -17.96
N ALA A 145 -17.65 10.99 -18.58
CA ALA A 145 -16.90 12.24 -18.47
C ALA A 145 -17.70 13.42 -19.05
N SER A 146 -17.65 14.57 -18.37
CA SER A 146 -18.36 15.76 -18.82
C SER A 146 -17.63 16.48 -19.94
N ASN A 147 -18.35 16.83 -21.01
CA ASN A 147 -17.86 17.67 -22.11
C ASN A 147 -18.08 19.18 -21.86
N LEU A 148 -18.63 19.56 -20.70
CA LEU A 148 -18.85 20.97 -20.36
C LEU A 148 -17.53 21.75 -20.30
N PRO A 149 -17.51 23.04 -20.62
CA PRO A 149 -16.41 23.94 -20.33
C PRO A 149 -16.01 23.86 -18.86
N TRP A 150 -14.74 24.07 -18.56
CA TRP A 150 -14.20 23.92 -17.18
C TRP A 150 -14.92 24.83 -16.17
N LEU A 151 -15.32 26.05 -16.58
CA LEU A 151 -16.07 26.99 -15.74
C LEU A 151 -17.45 26.43 -15.36
N ASP A 152 -18.13 25.83 -16.30
CA ASP A 152 -19.46 25.26 -16.07
C ASP A 152 -19.38 23.97 -15.22
N ARG A 153 -18.28 23.22 -15.32
CA ARG A 153 -18.01 22.11 -14.40
C ARG A 153 -17.80 22.58 -12.97
N TRP A 154 -17.12 23.71 -12.75
CA TRP A 154 -17.00 24.32 -11.41
C TRP A 154 -18.34 24.82 -10.88
N ARG A 155 -19.14 25.50 -11.70
CA ARG A 155 -20.49 25.95 -11.34
C ARG A 155 -21.41 24.78 -11.02
N LEU A 156 -21.34 23.71 -11.82
CA LEU A 156 -22.05 22.47 -11.56
C LEU A 156 -21.61 21.83 -10.25
N SER A 157 -20.31 21.80 -9.96
CA SER A 157 -19.77 21.31 -8.68
C SER A 157 -20.30 22.12 -7.50
N ALA A 158 -20.38 23.45 -7.61
CA ALA A 158 -20.97 24.32 -6.60
C ALA A 158 -22.45 24.02 -6.36
N TYR A 159 -23.21 23.80 -7.42
CA TYR A 159 -24.61 23.43 -7.31
C TYR A 159 -24.78 22.05 -6.65
N VAL A 160 -24.04 21.04 -7.08
CA VAL A 160 -24.05 19.70 -6.44
C VAL A 160 -23.68 19.82 -4.96
N LYS A 161 -22.65 20.61 -4.62
CA LYS A 161 -22.30 20.89 -3.21
C LYS A 161 -23.45 21.52 -2.43
N SER A 162 -24.20 22.41 -3.06
CA SER A 162 -25.39 23.03 -2.45
C SER A 162 -26.52 22.02 -2.20
N LEU A 163 -26.67 21.00 -3.06
CA LEU A 163 -27.63 19.91 -2.85
C LEU A 163 -27.26 19.07 -1.62
N MET A 164 -25.96 18.81 -1.41
CA MET A 164 -25.45 18.07 -0.25
C MET A 164 -25.66 18.80 1.07
N LEU A 165 -25.67 20.12 1.06
CA LEU A 165 -25.82 20.97 2.23
C LEU A 165 -27.27 21.31 2.57
N ARG A 166 -28.23 20.99 1.70
CA ARG A 166 -29.64 21.16 2.00
C ARG A 166 -30.04 20.18 3.10
N GLN A 167 -30.27 20.72 4.28
CA GLN A 167 -30.82 19.97 5.41
C GLN A 167 -32.30 19.69 5.18
N ASP A 168 -32.69 18.43 5.47
CA ASP A 168 -33.98 17.96 5.88
C ASP A 168 -35.15 18.01 4.90
N LEU A 169 -35.33 16.89 4.18
CA LEU A 169 -36.67 16.38 3.98
C LEU A 169 -36.92 15.21 4.98
N PRO A 170 -38.13 15.14 5.57
CA PRO A 170 -38.49 14.00 6.42
C PRO A 170 -38.48 12.71 5.57
N GLY A 171 -37.50 11.89 5.77
CA GLY A 171 -37.23 10.67 5.00
C GLY A 171 -35.78 10.19 5.08
N ASP A 172 -34.80 11.10 5.29
CA ASP A 172 -33.47 10.75 5.76
C ASP A 172 -33.54 10.66 7.31
N SER A 173 -34.29 9.70 7.82
CA SER A 173 -34.04 9.18 9.14
C SER A 173 -32.56 8.87 9.19
N ALA A 174 -31.85 9.50 10.15
CA ALA A 174 -30.57 9.01 10.61
C ALA A 174 -30.70 7.49 10.55
N SER A 175 -29.86 6.84 9.73
CA SER A 175 -29.81 5.40 9.72
C SER A 175 -29.66 5.05 11.18
N GLU A 176 -30.70 4.49 11.78
CA GLU A 176 -30.53 3.77 13.03
C GLU A 176 -29.28 2.98 12.81
N SER A 177 -28.28 3.17 13.66
CA SER A 177 -27.04 2.40 13.60
C SER A 177 -27.51 0.96 13.66
N LYS A 178 -27.59 0.31 12.50
CA LYS A 178 -27.97 -1.10 12.45
C LYS A 178 -26.90 -1.80 13.24
N VAL A 179 -27.22 -2.20 14.43
CA VAL A 179 -26.36 -3.04 15.26
C VAL A 179 -26.11 -4.28 14.41
N ILE A 180 -24.84 -4.48 14.06
CA ILE A 180 -24.42 -5.70 13.38
C ILE A 180 -24.61 -6.80 14.42
N ASP A 181 -25.36 -7.83 14.10
CA ASP A 181 -25.49 -9.03 14.95
C ASP A 181 -24.77 -10.19 14.25
N LEU A 182 -23.44 -10.15 14.31
CA LEU A 182 -22.58 -11.21 13.76
C LEU A 182 -22.18 -12.19 14.86
N ALA A 183 -22.11 -13.46 14.51
CA ALA A 183 -21.53 -14.46 15.39
C ALA A 183 -20.05 -14.17 15.66
N PRO A 184 -19.53 -14.48 16.88
CA PRO A 184 -18.14 -14.26 17.23
C PRO A 184 -17.22 -15.10 16.34
N VAL A 185 -16.07 -14.53 15.96
CA VAL A 185 -15.05 -15.23 15.18
C VAL A 185 -14.15 -16.02 16.13
N ALA A 186 -14.32 -17.33 16.17
CA ALA A 186 -13.43 -18.17 16.97
C ALA A 186 -12.04 -18.30 16.33
N TYR A 187 -11.03 -18.59 17.13
CA TYR A 187 -9.68 -18.86 16.64
C TYR A 187 -9.63 -19.91 15.53
N GLY A 188 -10.39 -21.03 15.71
CA GLY A 188 -10.49 -22.11 14.72
C GLY A 188 -11.20 -21.70 13.43
N ASP A 189 -11.94 -20.60 13.42
CA ASP A 189 -12.63 -20.11 12.22
C ASP A 189 -11.65 -19.49 11.21
N ILE A 190 -10.57 -18.86 11.67
CA ILE A 190 -9.61 -18.18 10.79
C ILE A 190 -8.97 -19.14 9.78
N PRO A 191 -8.41 -20.32 10.17
CA PRO A 191 -7.90 -21.28 9.21
C PRO A 191 -8.98 -22.07 8.47
N SER A 192 -10.16 -22.28 9.08
CA SER A 192 -11.19 -23.17 8.52
C SER A 192 -12.30 -22.46 7.75
N LYS A 193 -12.66 -21.24 8.16
CA LYS A 193 -13.74 -20.43 7.56
C LYS A 193 -13.24 -19.18 6.83
N GLY A 194 -11.96 -19.08 6.52
CA GLY A 194 -11.38 -17.94 5.79
C GLY A 194 -11.87 -17.89 4.32
N PRO A 195 -11.00 -17.65 3.36
CA PRO A 195 -11.37 -17.49 1.95
C PRO A 195 -12.09 -18.70 1.34
N ALA A 196 -12.03 -19.88 1.99
CA ALA A 196 -12.69 -21.09 1.54
C ALA A 196 -14.21 -21.05 1.72
N SER A 197 -14.71 -20.35 2.73
CA SER A 197 -16.14 -20.26 3.06
C SER A 197 -16.75 -18.89 2.73
N GLY A 198 -16.07 -18.08 1.96
CA GLY A 198 -16.58 -16.79 1.52
C GLY A 198 -16.38 -15.64 2.51
N HIS A 199 -15.47 -15.81 3.48
CA HIS A 199 -15.05 -14.77 4.40
C HIS A 199 -13.61 -14.35 4.13
N TRP A 200 -13.16 -13.22 4.74
CA TRP A 200 -11.78 -12.79 4.74
C TRP A 200 -11.39 -12.32 6.15
N LEU A 201 -10.86 -13.23 6.98
CA LEU A 201 -10.77 -13.07 8.43
C LEU A 201 -9.40 -12.60 8.95
N THR A 202 -8.38 -12.51 8.10
CA THR A 202 -7.03 -12.06 8.46
C THR A 202 -6.35 -11.41 7.26
N TYR A 203 -5.27 -10.67 7.47
CA TYR A 203 -4.58 -9.87 6.46
C TYR A 203 -4.32 -10.64 5.14
N SER A 204 -3.75 -11.84 5.21
CA SER A 204 -3.46 -12.65 4.01
C SER A 204 -4.56 -13.67 3.67
N GLY A 205 -5.75 -13.55 4.27
CA GLY A 205 -6.85 -14.51 4.13
C GLY A 205 -6.67 -15.79 4.93
N SER A 206 -5.43 -16.15 5.23
CA SER A 206 -5.03 -17.32 6.02
C SER A 206 -3.73 -17.04 6.76
N TYR A 207 -3.39 -17.88 7.73
CA TYR A 207 -2.16 -17.74 8.52
C TYR A 207 -0.87 -17.99 7.73
N ASN A 208 -0.96 -18.69 6.62
CA ASN A 208 0.20 -19.14 5.82
C ASN A 208 0.66 -18.14 4.74
N GLY A 209 0.08 -16.95 4.68
CA GLY A 209 0.51 -15.91 3.74
C GLY A 209 0.11 -16.15 2.27
N HIS A 210 -0.77 -17.11 1.97
CA HIS A 210 -1.06 -17.54 0.60
C HIS A 210 -1.80 -16.50 -0.24
N ARG A 211 -2.68 -15.70 0.34
CA ARG A 211 -3.64 -14.88 -0.42
C ARG A 211 -4.29 -15.66 -1.55
N PHE A 212 -4.78 -16.85 -1.20
CA PHE A 212 -5.44 -17.78 -2.08
C PHE A 212 -6.85 -18.07 -1.58
N SER A 213 -7.82 -18.14 -2.49
CA SER A 213 -9.20 -18.52 -2.17
C SER A 213 -9.61 -19.76 -2.95
N THR A 214 -10.33 -20.67 -2.29
CA THR A 214 -10.93 -21.83 -2.95
C THR A 214 -12.20 -21.51 -3.73
N LEU A 215 -12.70 -20.26 -3.68
CA LEU A 215 -13.81 -19.80 -4.50
C LEU A 215 -13.46 -19.93 -5.99
N ASN A 216 -14.43 -20.41 -6.79
CA ASN A 216 -14.22 -20.75 -8.19
C ASN A 216 -15.37 -20.31 -9.12
N GLN A 217 -16.23 -19.42 -8.67
CA GLN A 217 -17.31 -18.90 -9.54
C GLN A 217 -16.77 -17.94 -10.60
N ILE A 218 -15.71 -17.16 -10.28
CA ILE A 218 -14.98 -16.35 -11.24
C ILE A 218 -13.85 -17.22 -11.81
N THR A 219 -13.87 -17.46 -13.12
CA THR A 219 -12.98 -18.36 -13.83
C THR A 219 -12.35 -17.68 -15.05
N SER A 220 -11.37 -18.32 -15.68
CA SER A 220 -10.81 -17.83 -16.95
C SER A 220 -11.84 -17.69 -18.08
N ALA A 221 -12.94 -18.45 -18.03
CA ALA A 221 -13.99 -18.39 -19.04
C ALA A 221 -14.95 -17.21 -18.88
N ASN A 222 -15.18 -16.71 -17.65
CA ASN A 222 -16.18 -15.67 -17.39
C ASN A 222 -15.62 -14.38 -16.78
N ALA A 223 -14.33 -14.32 -16.45
CA ALA A 223 -13.70 -13.14 -15.89
C ALA A 223 -13.86 -11.88 -16.76
N GLY A 224 -13.99 -12.06 -18.07
CA GLY A 224 -14.27 -10.97 -19.02
C GLY A 224 -15.62 -10.25 -18.81
N SER A 225 -16.53 -10.84 -18.04
CA SER A 225 -17.85 -10.28 -17.71
C SER A 225 -17.90 -9.54 -16.38
N LEU A 226 -16.78 -9.40 -15.69
CA LEU A 226 -16.71 -8.66 -14.42
C LEU A 226 -17.11 -7.21 -14.61
N ARG A 227 -17.92 -6.71 -13.67
CA ARG A 227 -18.40 -5.33 -13.63
C ARG A 227 -18.32 -4.78 -12.21
N LEU A 228 -18.22 -3.47 -12.10
CA LEU A 228 -18.30 -2.77 -10.83
C LEU A 228 -19.70 -2.91 -10.25
N LEU A 229 -19.82 -3.42 -9.03
CA LEU A 229 -21.09 -3.55 -8.31
C LEU A 229 -21.34 -2.34 -7.44
N TRP A 230 -20.33 -1.90 -6.69
CA TRP A 230 -20.37 -0.70 -5.87
C TRP A 230 -18.97 -0.12 -5.67
N MET A 231 -18.93 1.15 -5.33
CA MET A 231 -17.73 1.91 -5.02
C MET A 231 -18.01 2.85 -3.86
N ARG A 232 -17.03 2.97 -2.95
CA ARG A 232 -17.02 3.94 -1.87
C ARG A 232 -15.76 4.77 -1.93
N GLN A 233 -15.91 6.09 -1.99
CA GLN A 233 -14.79 7.03 -2.06
C GLN A 233 -14.61 7.77 -0.76
N TYR A 234 -13.35 8.07 -0.43
CA TYR A 234 -12.93 8.76 0.76
C TYR A 234 -12.19 10.05 0.45
N ASP A 235 -12.40 11.05 1.29
CA ASP A 235 -11.60 12.27 1.31
C ASP A 235 -10.41 12.04 2.27
N THR A 236 -9.27 11.62 1.70
CA THR A 236 -8.02 11.38 2.43
C THR A 236 -6.87 12.13 1.77
N LEU A 237 -5.90 12.56 2.59
CA LEU A 237 -4.70 13.26 2.12
C LEU A 237 -3.66 12.31 1.51
N GLU A 238 -3.76 11.01 1.80
CA GLU A 238 -2.83 10.01 1.29
C GLU A 238 -3.09 9.68 -0.18
N PRO A 239 -2.06 9.37 -0.96
CA PRO A 239 -2.21 9.08 -2.37
C PRO A 239 -2.92 7.75 -2.65
N ALA A 240 -2.94 6.83 -1.68
CA ALA A 240 -3.66 5.57 -1.80
C ALA A 240 -3.98 4.96 -0.42
N ILE A 241 -5.13 4.30 -0.35
CA ILE A 241 -5.54 3.48 0.80
C ILE A 241 -4.85 2.11 0.67
N GLU A 242 -4.14 1.67 1.73
CA GLU A 242 -3.37 0.42 1.74
C GLU A 242 -4.11 -0.74 2.43
N THR A 243 -5.34 -0.52 2.85
CA THR A 243 -6.10 -1.50 3.63
C THR A 243 -6.29 -2.82 2.91
N THR A 244 -6.16 -3.91 3.64
CA THR A 244 -6.80 -5.19 3.30
C THR A 244 -8.09 -5.28 4.11
N PRO A 245 -9.27 -5.22 3.50
CA PRO A 245 -10.53 -5.36 4.24
C PRO A 245 -10.66 -6.72 4.92
N LEU A 246 -11.31 -6.75 6.10
CA LEU A 246 -11.85 -7.99 6.66
C LEU A 246 -13.31 -8.13 6.24
N VAL A 247 -13.76 -9.36 5.98
CA VAL A 247 -15.17 -9.65 5.68
C VAL A 247 -15.69 -10.76 6.57
N ILE A 248 -16.73 -10.45 7.34
CA ILE A 248 -17.40 -11.35 8.28
C ILE A 248 -18.90 -11.30 7.97
N GLY A 249 -19.45 -12.39 7.41
CA GLY A 249 -20.83 -12.36 6.91
C GLY A 249 -21.03 -11.23 5.89
N ASP A 250 -22.08 -10.44 6.08
CA ASP A 250 -22.43 -9.31 5.21
C ASP A 250 -21.73 -7.99 5.59
N SER A 251 -20.76 -8.02 6.49
CA SER A 251 -20.04 -6.84 6.95
C SER A 251 -18.59 -6.83 6.50
N MET A 252 -18.14 -5.69 6.03
CA MET A 252 -16.77 -5.41 5.63
C MET A 252 -16.16 -4.35 6.55
N PHE A 253 -14.97 -4.61 7.07
CA PHE A 253 -14.25 -3.68 7.94
C PHE A 253 -13.01 -3.18 7.23
N VAL A 254 -12.85 -1.86 7.15
CA VAL A 254 -11.77 -1.19 6.42
C VAL A 254 -11.07 -0.16 7.30
N THR A 255 -9.77 -0.01 7.09
CA THR A 255 -8.99 1.09 7.68
C THR A 255 -8.77 2.18 6.64
N ILE A 256 -9.02 3.42 7.03
CA ILE A 256 -8.88 4.60 6.19
C ILE A 256 -7.88 5.56 6.84
N PRO A 257 -6.89 6.08 6.10
CA PRO A 257 -5.98 7.07 6.64
C PRO A 257 -6.71 8.30 7.21
N PRO A 258 -6.22 8.94 8.30
CA PRO A 258 -5.01 8.56 9.04
C PRO A 258 -5.20 7.43 10.07
N ASN A 259 -6.37 7.26 10.66
CA ASN A 259 -6.68 6.20 11.64
C ASN A 259 -8.20 6.07 11.86
N ARG A 260 -8.93 5.94 10.78
CA ARG A 260 -10.37 5.68 10.81
C ARG A 260 -10.64 4.22 10.49
N VAL A 261 -11.59 3.62 11.20
CA VAL A 261 -12.14 2.29 10.90
C VAL A 261 -13.60 2.45 10.51
N GLU A 262 -14.00 1.84 9.43
CA GLU A 262 -15.41 1.79 9.04
C GLU A 262 -15.89 0.35 8.90
N ALA A 263 -17.10 0.09 9.42
CA ALA A 263 -17.89 -1.08 9.07
C ALA A 263 -18.83 -0.72 7.93
N LEU A 264 -18.80 -1.51 6.87
CA LEU A 264 -19.58 -1.31 5.65
C LEU A 264 -20.44 -2.54 5.40
N SER A 265 -21.58 -2.35 4.75
CA SER A 265 -22.27 -3.47 4.11
C SER A 265 -21.38 -4.02 2.99
N ALA A 266 -20.99 -5.28 3.09
CA ALA A 266 -20.19 -5.94 2.05
C ALA A 266 -20.92 -6.03 0.70
N LYS A 267 -22.27 -5.96 0.73
CA LYS A 267 -23.14 -6.00 -0.44
C LYS A 267 -23.23 -4.67 -1.19
N THR A 268 -23.25 -3.53 -0.48
CA THR A 268 -23.59 -2.22 -1.04
C THR A 268 -22.52 -1.16 -0.83
N GLY A 269 -21.52 -1.41 0.02
CA GLY A 269 -20.53 -0.39 0.42
C GLY A 269 -21.11 0.71 1.33
N SER A 270 -22.37 0.62 1.77
CA SER A 270 -22.98 1.60 2.67
C SER A 270 -22.37 1.52 4.07
N LEU A 271 -22.19 2.68 4.70
CA LEU A 271 -21.66 2.79 6.06
C LEU A 271 -22.63 2.20 7.08
N ILE A 272 -22.09 1.42 8.02
CA ILE A 272 -22.85 0.91 9.18
C ILE A 272 -22.42 1.69 10.42
N TRP A 273 -21.13 1.73 10.73
CA TRP A 273 -20.55 2.56 11.79
C TRP A 273 -19.13 3.02 11.42
N SER A 274 -18.64 4.04 12.11
CA SER A 274 -17.28 4.57 11.94
C SER A 274 -16.65 4.87 13.29
N TYR A 275 -15.39 4.51 13.45
CA TYR A 275 -14.51 4.90 14.55
C TYR A 275 -13.39 5.77 14.00
N GLU A 276 -13.07 6.86 14.68
CA GLU A 276 -11.96 7.74 14.31
C GLU A 276 -11.13 8.08 15.55
N ARG A 277 -9.81 7.77 15.44
CA ARG A 277 -8.84 8.11 16.47
C ARG A 277 -8.28 9.51 16.24
N GLN A 278 -8.32 10.33 17.27
CA GLN A 278 -7.62 11.62 17.26
C GLN A 278 -6.12 11.37 17.40
N LEU A 279 -5.35 11.82 16.43
CA LEU A 279 -3.90 11.71 16.43
C LEU A 279 -3.26 12.97 17.01
N PRO A 280 -2.04 12.87 17.60
CA PRO A 280 -1.25 14.03 17.96
C PRO A 280 -0.93 14.92 16.76
N ASP A 281 -0.81 16.24 16.97
CA ASP A 281 -0.53 17.24 15.92
C ASP A 281 0.81 16.99 15.20
N ARG A 282 1.76 16.34 15.87
CA ARG A 282 3.08 16.01 15.30
C ARG A 282 3.35 14.52 15.44
N LEU A 283 3.56 13.87 14.32
CA LEU A 283 3.97 12.46 14.20
C LEU A 283 5.22 12.40 13.31
N SER A 284 6.20 11.59 13.72
CA SER A 284 7.35 11.24 12.90
C SER A 284 7.01 9.95 12.13
N LEU A 285 6.68 10.08 10.85
CA LEU A 285 6.30 8.98 9.97
C LEU A 285 7.17 9.02 8.71
N CYS A 286 7.82 7.92 8.34
CA CYS A 286 8.64 7.84 7.13
C CYS A 286 7.83 7.90 5.83
N CYS A 287 6.65 7.26 5.86
CA CYS A 287 5.98 6.79 4.64
C CYS A 287 4.52 7.23 4.55
N GLY A 288 4.13 8.28 5.27
CA GLY A 288 2.77 8.83 5.31
C GLY A 288 1.84 8.17 6.32
N PHE A 289 0.56 8.54 6.26
CA PHE A 289 -0.48 8.05 7.19
C PHE A 289 -1.06 6.70 6.75
N VAL A 290 -0.22 5.68 6.69
CA VAL A 290 -0.62 4.36 6.17
C VAL A 290 -1.14 3.43 7.26
N ASN A 291 -2.17 2.65 6.93
CA ASN A 291 -2.67 1.55 7.75
C ASN A 291 -3.12 0.40 6.84
N ARG A 292 -2.62 -0.82 7.10
CA ARG A 292 -2.82 -1.96 6.20
C ARG A 292 -3.96 -2.88 6.60
N GLY A 293 -4.65 -2.61 7.71
CA GLY A 293 -5.85 -3.35 8.08
C GLY A 293 -5.96 -3.72 9.55
N LEU A 294 -6.87 -4.61 9.82
CA LEU A 294 -7.32 -5.03 11.14
C LEU A 294 -7.04 -6.52 11.36
N ALA A 295 -7.14 -6.96 12.62
CA ALA A 295 -7.34 -8.35 12.98
C ALA A 295 -8.67 -8.53 13.71
N VAL A 296 -9.21 -9.75 13.77
CA VAL A 296 -10.47 -10.05 14.44
C VAL A 296 -10.38 -11.33 15.28
N LEU A 297 -10.91 -11.27 16.50
CA LEU A 297 -11.09 -12.45 17.38
C LEU A 297 -12.30 -12.21 18.31
N GLY A 298 -13.18 -13.19 18.43
CA GLY A 298 -14.43 -13.01 19.16
C GLY A 298 -15.30 -11.95 18.50
N HIS A 299 -15.78 -11.00 19.28
CA HIS A 299 -16.47 -9.79 18.80
C HIS A 299 -15.54 -8.57 18.70
N THR A 300 -14.22 -8.76 18.69
CA THR A 300 -13.24 -7.68 18.80
C THR A 300 -12.44 -7.52 17.53
N LEU A 301 -12.35 -6.28 17.03
CA LEU A 301 -11.38 -5.84 16.03
C LEU A 301 -10.17 -5.24 16.72
N PHE A 302 -8.97 -5.51 16.20
CA PHE A 302 -7.74 -4.94 16.70
C PHE A 302 -7.12 -4.02 15.65
N LEU A 303 -6.85 -2.78 16.04
CA LEU A 303 -6.29 -1.73 15.21
C LEU A 303 -4.91 -1.31 15.77
N GLY A 304 -3.86 -1.42 14.97
CA GLY A 304 -2.60 -0.72 15.21
C GLY A 304 -2.70 0.74 14.76
N THR A 305 -2.14 1.68 15.52
CA THR A 305 -2.30 3.11 15.23
C THR A 305 -0.97 3.82 14.99
N LEU A 306 -1.04 4.97 14.31
CA LEU A 306 0.15 5.75 13.92
C LEU A 306 0.84 6.44 15.11
N ASP A 307 0.14 6.62 16.22
CA ASP A 307 0.71 7.05 17.50
C ASP A 307 1.14 5.89 18.39
N ALA A 308 1.40 4.72 17.76
CA ALA A 308 1.91 3.51 18.39
C ALA A 308 1.03 2.95 19.53
N HIS A 309 -0.28 2.97 19.36
CA HIS A 309 -1.23 2.26 20.22
C HIS A 309 -1.77 1.01 19.54
N LEU A 310 -2.24 0.07 20.33
CA LEU A 310 -3.08 -1.04 19.91
C LEU A 310 -4.46 -0.84 20.54
N VAL A 311 -5.49 -0.76 19.71
CA VAL A 311 -6.87 -0.47 20.11
C VAL A 311 -7.75 -1.66 19.80
N ALA A 312 -8.55 -2.08 20.77
CA ALA A 312 -9.60 -3.08 20.60
C ALA A 312 -10.96 -2.42 20.47
N LEU A 313 -11.66 -2.72 19.40
CA LEU A 313 -12.99 -2.21 19.10
C LEU A 313 -14.00 -3.35 19.08
N ASP A 314 -15.18 -3.13 19.63
CA ASP A 314 -16.32 -4.02 19.43
C ASP A 314 -16.74 -3.97 17.96
N PHE A 315 -16.76 -5.10 17.27
CA PHE A 315 -17.01 -5.10 15.82
C PHE A 315 -18.46 -4.82 15.43
N ASN A 316 -19.42 -4.98 16.35
CA ASN A 316 -20.83 -4.67 16.08
C ASN A 316 -21.10 -3.16 16.15
N THR A 317 -20.37 -2.45 17.00
CA THR A 317 -20.67 -1.04 17.34
C THR A 317 -19.55 -0.06 17.05
N GLY A 318 -18.30 -0.52 16.91
CA GLY A 318 -17.12 0.34 16.83
C GLY A 318 -16.68 0.92 18.17
N ALA A 319 -17.30 0.54 19.28
CA ALA A 319 -16.98 1.04 20.62
C ALA A 319 -15.59 0.52 21.07
N VAL A 320 -14.81 1.40 21.70
CA VAL A 320 -13.50 1.03 22.26
C VAL A 320 -13.71 0.14 23.48
N GLN A 321 -13.11 -1.04 23.48
CA GLN A 321 -13.08 -1.99 24.58
C GLN A 321 -11.85 -1.75 25.47
N TRP A 322 -10.69 -1.57 24.84
CA TRP A 322 -9.45 -1.15 25.48
C TRP A 322 -8.52 -0.45 24.48
N ASP A 323 -7.62 0.36 24.98
CA ASP A 323 -6.63 1.14 24.23
C ASP A 323 -5.33 1.14 25.03
N VAL A 324 -4.24 0.63 24.45
CA VAL A 324 -2.96 0.49 25.13
C VAL A 324 -1.83 1.04 24.30
N GLN A 325 -0.97 1.85 24.90
CA GLN A 325 0.25 2.34 24.28
C GLN A 325 1.27 1.22 24.16
N ILE A 326 1.80 1.02 22.95
CA ILE A 326 2.81 0.00 22.62
C ILE A 326 4.21 0.58 22.72
N ALA A 327 4.40 1.81 22.25
CA ALA A 327 5.67 2.51 22.25
C ALA A 327 5.47 4.03 22.27
N ASP A 328 6.55 4.78 22.45
CA ASP A 328 6.50 6.24 22.44
C ASP A 328 6.64 6.78 21.01
N TYR A 329 5.55 7.26 20.43
CA TYR A 329 5.51 7.83 19.07
C TYR A 329 6.47 9.02 18.88
N LYS A 330 6.84 9.74 19.95
CA LYS A 330 7.79 10.86 19.91
C LYS A 330 9.20 10.43 19.54
N GLN A 331 9.50 9.15 19.70
CA GLN A 331 10.77 8.55 19.25
C GLN A 331 10.72 8.04 17.82
N GLY A 332 9.58 8.20 17.11
CA GLY A 332 9.36 7.73 15.74
C GLY A 332 8.70 6.36 15.64
N TYR A 333 8.20 5.78 16.73
CA TYR A 333 7.42 4.54 16.66
C TYR A 333 6.02 4.77 16.11
N SER A 334 5.57 3.83 15.28
CA SER A 334 4.18 3.75 14.81
C SER A 334 3.80 2.28 14.53
N ILE A 335 2.51 2.00 14.30
CA ILE A 335 2.04 0.69 13.87
C ILE A 335 1.27 0.87 12.57
N THR A 336 1.82 0.34 11.47
CA THR A 336 1.28 0.47 10.11
C THR A 336 0.75 -0.84 9.55
N GLY A 337 1.18 -1.98 10.10
CA GLY A 337 0.74 -3.32 9.70
C GLY A 337 -0.55 -3.75 10.40
N ALA A 338 -1.30 -4.63 9.76
CA ALA A 338 -2.41 -5.30 10.41
C ALA A 338 -1.90 -6.20 11.55
N PRO A 339 -2.49 -6.17 12.75
CA PRO A 339 -2.16 -7.15 13.79
C PRO A 339 -2.44 -8.58 13.33
N LEU A 340 -1.81 -9.56 13.96
CA LEU A 340 -2.10 -10.98 13.76
C LEU A 340 -2.68 -11.55 15.05
N VAL A 341 -3.75 -12.34 14.95
CA VAL A 341 -4.37 -13.00 16.10
C VAL A 341 -4.25 -14.51 15.99
N PHE A 342 -3.95 -15.17 17.07
CA PHE A 342 -4.02 -16.63 17.21
C PHE A 342 -4.26 -17.01 18.67
N LYS A 343 -4.98 -18.10 18.89
CA LYS A 343 -5.41 -18.50 20.24
C LYS A 343 -6.16 -17.33 20.93
N ASN A 344 -5.63 -16.85 22.05
CA ASN A 344 -6.12 -15.68 22.79
C ASN A 344 -5.14 -14.48 22.72
N LEU A 345 -4.24 -14.47 21.76
CA LEU A 345 -3.20 -13.46 21.62
C LEU A 345 -3.45 -12.57 20.40
N VAL A 346 -3.14 -11.29 20.55
CA VAL A 346 -2.98 -10.34 19.45
C VAL A 346 -1.52 -9.92 19.38
N VAL A 347 -0.92 -10.06 18.20
CA VAL A 347 0.50 -9.79 17.97
C VAL A 347 0.66 -8.62 17.02
N THR A 348 1.57 -7.72 17.34
CA THR A 348 1.94 -6.60 16.47
C THR A 348 3.46 -6.40 16.48
N GLY A 349 3.96 -5.89 15.36
CA GLY A 349 5.28 -5.28 15.27
C GLY A 349 5.18 -3.75 15.28
N VAL A 350 6.30 -3.08 15.04
CA VAL A 350 6.41 -1.61 15.02
C VAL A 350 7.15 -1.12 13.77
N ALA A 351 6.76 0.05 13.27
CA ALA A 351 7.43 0.82 12.24
C ALA A 351 8.31 1.92 12.87
N GLY A 352 9.19 2.53 12.08
CA GLY A 352 10.02 3.66 12.49
C GLY A 352 11.53 3.37 12.46
N GLY A 353 11.97 2.34 11.72
CA GLY A 353 13.39 2.02 11.57
C GLY A 353 14.23 3.23 11.19
N GLU A 354 13.73 4.08 10.32
CA GLU A 354 14.36 5.30 9.79
C GLU A 354 14.63 6.39 10.85
N PHE A 355 13.98 6.26 12.02
CA PHE A 355 14.16 7.17 13.17
C PHE A 355 15.10 6.59 14.23
N GLY A 356 15.78 5.47 13.94
CA GLY A 356 16.68 4.82 14.88
C GLY A 356 15.97 4.26 16.12
N ILE A 357 14.75 3.78 15.97
CA ILE A 357 14.05 3.03 17.02
C ILE A 357 14.75 1.69 17.27
N ARG A 358 14.36 0.99 18.32
CA ARG A 358 14.68 -0.43 18.50
C ARG A 358 13.45 -1.26 18.19
N GLY A 359 13.48 -1.99 17.08
CA GLY A 359 12.38 -2.83 16.65
C GLY A 359 12.07 -3.96 17.64
N PHE A 360 10.82 -4.39 17.64
CA PHE A 360 10.36 -5.53 18.44
C PHE A 360 9.06 -6.12 17.87
N ILE A 361 8.74 -7.34 18.33
CA ILE A 361 7.47 -8.02 18.13
C ILE A 361 6.87 -8.23 19.51
N GLN A 362 5.57 -7.96 19.66
CA GLN A 362 4.91 -8.07 20.96
C GLN A 362 3.58 -8.81 20.83
N ALA A 363 3.33 -9.75 21.75
CA ALA A 363 2.03 -10.38 21.93
C ALA A 363 1.34 -9.85 23.17
N ARG A 364 0.04 -9.62 23.03
CA ARG A 364 -0.84 -9.18 24.11
C ARG A 364 -2.04 -10.12 24.23
N ASP A 365 -2.55 -10.26 25.44
CA ASP A 365 -3.81 -10.94 25.69
C ASP A 365 -4.94 -10.17 24.97
N ALA A 366 -5.69 -10.85 24.13
CA ALA A 366 -6.69 -10.23 23.26
C ALA A 366 -7.87 -9.62 24.05
N ALA A 367 -8.20 -10.16 25.22
CA ALA A 367 -9.30 -9.68 26.03
C ALA A 367 -8.95 -8.44 26.86
N THR A 368 -7.69 -8.34 27.32
CA THR A 368 -7.28 -7.32 28.31
C THR A 368 -6.27 -6.31 27.81
N GLY A 369 -5.62 -6.57 26.68
CA GLY A 369 -4.51 -5.76 26.17
C GLY A 369 -3.21 -5.88 26.98
N LYS A 370 -3.13 -6.75 28.01
CA LYS A 370 -1.91 -6.96 28.80
C LYS A 370 -0.82 -7.62 27.96
N GLU A 371 0.43 -7.16 28.13
CA GLU A 371 1.58 -7.78 27.50
C GLU A 371 1.76 -9.22 28.04
N VAL A 372 1.95 -10.16 27.11
CA VAL A 372 2.23 -11.57 27.42
C VAL A 372 3.71 -11.87 27.17
N TRP A 373 4.24 -11.44 26.02
CA TRP A 373 5.65 -11.54 25.71
C TRP A 373 6.07 -10.48 24.69
N LYS A 374 7.39 -10.20 24.68
CA LYS A 374 8.04 -9.29 23.74
C LYS A 374 9.36 -9.90 23.28
N PHE A 375 9.64 -9.80 21.97
CA PHE A 375 10.91 -10.16 21.35
C PHE A 375 11.54 -8.91 20.73
N ASP A 376 12.70 -8.50 21.24
CA ASP A 376 13.46 -7.37 20.69
C ASP A 376 14.23 -7.82 19.44
N THR A 377 13.98 -7.21 18.29
CA THR A 377 14.70 -7.51 17.03
C THR A 377 16.08 -6.85 16.96
N VAL A 378 16.34 -5.87 17.84
CA VAL A 378 17.69 -5.41 18.18
C VAL A 378 18.01 -5.92 19.58
N PRO A 379 18.85 -6.96 19.72
CA PRO A 379 19.07 -7.62 21.01
C PRO A 379 19.70 -6.67 22.03
N GLN A 380 19.36 -6.89 23.30
CA GLN A 380 19.99 -6.16 24.40
C GLN A 380 21.40 -6.70 24.68
N ALA A 381 22.20 -5.92 25.43
CA ALA A 381 23.53 -6.34 25.79
C ALA A 381 23.52 -7.73 26.48
N GLY A 382 24.34 -8.64 25.99
CA GLY A 382 24.44 -10.01 26.51
C GLY A 382 23.40 -10.99 25.98
N GLN A 383 22.42 -10.54 25.21
CA GLN A 383 21.53 -11.46 24.51
C GLN A 383 22.19 -11.98 23.22
N PRO A 384 21.81 -13.20 22.74
CA PRO A 384 22.29 -13.74 21.47
C PRO A 384 22.05 -12.75 20.32
N GLY A 385 23.08 -12.52 19.48
CA GLY A 385 23.07 -11.56 18.39
C GLY A 385 23.58 -10.16 18.77
N SER A 386 23.68 -9.83 20.06
CA SER A 386 24.20 -8.51 20.48
C SER A 386 25.67 -8.29 20.13
N GLU A 387 26.44 -9.36 20.02
CA GLU A 387 27.85 -9.39 19.59
C GLU A 387 28.04 -8.97 18.12
N THR A 388 26.98 -8.97 17.33
CA THR A 388 27.01 -8.56 15.92
C THR A 388 26.85 -7.05 15.70
N TRP A 389 26.83 -6.28 16.79
CA TRP A 389 26.67 -4.83 16.79
C TRP A 389 27.88 -4.16 17.45
N SER A 390 28.54 -3.27 16.74
CA SER A 390 29.68 -2.53 17.28
C SER A 390 29.25 -1.42 18.24
N GLY A 391 30.04 -1.20 19.28
CA GLY A 391 29.87 -0.10 20.22
C GLY A 391 28.45 0.00 20.80
N ASN A 392 27.86 1.19 20.70
CA ASN A 392 26.50 1.48 21.16
C ASN A 392 25.45 1.49 20.05
N SER A 393 25.80 1.05 18.82
CA SER A 393 24.92 1.15 17.65
C SER A 393 23.57 0.45 17.83
N ARG A 394 23.50 -0.63 18.65
CA ARG A 394 22.24 -1.30 18.97
C ARG A 394 21.22 -0.42 19.71
N GLN A 395 21.62 0.73 20.28
CA GLN A 395 20.69 1.62 20.97
C GLN A 395 19.73 2.30 19.99
N THR A 396 20.17 2.44 18.73
CA THR A 396 19.43 3.07 17.64
C THR A 396 19.38 2.18 16.41
N GLY A 397 19.31 0.85 16.62
CA GLY A 397 19.61 -0.16 15.60
C GLY A 397 18.53 -0.37 14.53
N GLY A 398 17.37 0.27 14.57
CA GLY A 398 16.31 0.09 13.58
C GLY A 398 15.61 -1.26 13.72
N CYS A 399 15.74 -2.14 12.72
CA CYS A 399 15.16 -3.49 12.68
C CYS A 399 13.66 -3.52 12.92
N SER A 400 12.93 -2.64 12.26
CA SER A 400 11.48 -2.51 12.37
C SER A 400 10.74 -3.76 11.88
N THR A 401 9.49 -3.94 12.31
CA THR A 401 8.68 -5.15 12.13
C THR A 401 7.30 -4.80 11.60
N TRP A 402 7.25 -3.86 10.67
CA TRP A 402 6.07 -3.09 10.29
C TRP A 402 5.06 -3.82 9.41
N ILE A 403 5.34 -5.04 8.93
CA ILE A 403 4.38 -5.87 8.18
C ILE A 403 3.92 -7.08 9.02
N THR A 404 2.75 -7.62 8.69
CA THR A 404 2.15 -8.76 9.35
C THR A 404 2.93 -10.04 9.10
N GLY A 405 3.20 -10.82 10.14
CA GLY A 405 3.84 -12.13 10.06
C GLY A 405 2.91 -13.25 9.58
N SER A 406 3.45 -14.47 9.54
CA SER A 406 2.74 -15.72 9.24
C SER A 406 2.81 -16.67 10.43
N PHE A 407 1.81 -17.53 10.60
CA PHE A 407 1.71 -18.43 11.74
C PHE A 407 1.44 -19.87 11.30
N ASP A 408 2.16 -20.82 11.88
CA ASP A 408 1.92 -22.25 11.68
C ASP A 408 1.32 -22.87 12.97
N PRO A 409 0.03 -23.18 12.97
CA PRO A 409 -0.61 -23.79 14.13
C PRO A 409 -0.13 -25.22 14.43
N GLU A 410 0.38 -25.98 13.42
CA GLU A 410 0.86 -27.34 13.63
C GLU A 410 2.18 -27.38 14.40
N THR A 411 3.09 -26.45 14.10
CA THR A 411 4.41 -26.35 14.79
C THR A 411 4.39 -25.35 15.94
N ASN A 412 3.33 -24.56 16.07
CA ASN A 412 3.21 -23.46 17.02
C ASN A 412 4.31 -22.41 16.84
N LEU A 413 4.71 -22.14 15.59
CA LEU A 413 5.73 -21.17 15.25
C LEU A 413 5.11 -19.94 14.58
N LEU A 414 5.50 -18.79 15.09
CA LEU A 414 5.25 -17.48 14.49
C LEU A 414 6.48 -17.06 13.69
N TYR A 415 6.30 -16.77 12.42
CA TYR A 415 7.35 -16.25 11.55
C TYR A 415 7.10 -14.77 11.31
N TRP A 416 8.11 -13.95 11.60
CA TRP A 416 7.98 -12.52 11.45
C TRP A 416 9.14 -11.93 10.65
N PRO A 417 8.86 -11.12 9.60
CA PRO A 417 9.89 -10.48 8.82
C PRO A 417 10.40 -9.22 9.53
N VAL A 418 11.71 -8.98 9.43
CA VAL A 418 12.41 -7.87 10.12
C VAL A 418 13.07 -6.95 9.10
N GLY A 419 12.92 -5.67 9.30
CA GLY A 419 13.46 -4.61 8.44
C GLY A 419 14.95 -4.35 8.62
N ASN A 420 15.42 -3.33 7.92
CA ASN A 420 16.82 -2.92 7.83
C ASN A 420 17.38 -2.38 9.16
N PRO A 421 18.71 -2.37 9.32
CA PRO A 421 19.36 -1.73 10.47
C PRO A 421 19.49 -0.22 10.24
N SER A 422 19.54 0.57 11.32
CA SER A 422 19.70 2.03 11.28
C SER A 422 21.07 2.45 11.86
N PRO A 423 21.71 3.52 11.33
CA PRO A 423 21.30 4.34 10.16
C PRO A 423 21.38 3.55 8.85
N ASN A 424 20.44 3.79 7.92
CA ASN A 424 20.21 2.96 6.74
C ASN A 424 21.44 2.82 5.84
N PHE A 425 22.13 3.95 5.52
CA PHE A 425 23.20 4.01 4.49
C PHE A 425 24.60 4.16 5.07
N GLU A 426 24.77 4.33 6.41
CA GLU A 426 26.05 4.54 7.09
C GLU A 426 26.47 3.29 7.90
N GLY A 427 26.84 2.21 7.19
CA GLY A 427 27.16 0.93 7.84
C GLY A 427 28.36 0.97 8.80
N GLN A 428 29.37 1.85 8.54
CA GLN A 428 30.59 1.90 9.35
C GLN A 428 30.38 2.30 10.82
N VAL A 429 29.25 2.92 11.18
CA VAL A 429 28.94 3.26 12.58
C VAL A 429 28.27 2.08 13.32
N ARG A 430 27.95 1.00 12.61
CA ARG A 430 27.32 -0.21 13.13
C ARG A 430 27.95 -1.48 12.55
N GLU A 431 29.27 -1.56 12.59
CA GLU A 431 30.02 -2.73 12.09
C GLU A 431 29.47 -4.04 12.67
N GLY A 432 29.58 -5.11 11.87
CA GLY A 432 29.05 -6.43 12.16
C GLY A 432 27.80 -6.77 11.34
N GLU A 433 27.21 -7.92 11.58
CA GLU A 433 26.08 -8.42 10.81
C GLU A 433 24.74 -7.76 11.15
N ASN A 434 24.67 -7.11 12.32
CA ASN A 434 23.49 -6.40 12.83
C ASN A 434 22.25 -7.30 13.00
N LEU A 435 22.38 -8.45 13.67
CA LEU A 435 21.25 -9.32 13.95
C LEU A 435 20.23 -8.62 14.88
N TYR A 436 18.94 -8.74 14.56
CA TYR A 436 18.26 -9.57 13.56
C TYR A 436 17.71 -8.75 12.39
N SER A 437 18.45 -7.72 11.93
CA SER A 437 18.02 -6.97 10.73
C SER A 437 17.90 -7.86 9.51
N ASN A 438 17.05 -7.47 8.54
CA ASN A 438 16.89 -8.11 7.23
C ASN A 438 16.71 -9.63 7.32
N SER A 439 15.91 -10.07 8.28
CA SER A 439 15.77 -11.48 8.64
C SER A 439 14.32 -11.92 8.67
N VAL A 440 14.11 -13.21 8.62
CA VAL A 440 12.95 -13.85 9.22
C VAL A 440 13.35 -14.42 10.59
N VAL A 441 12.53 -14.16 11.61
CA VAL A 441 12.64 -14.78 12.92
C VAL A 441 11.48 -15.75 13.13
N ALA A 442 11.78 -16.98 13.58
CA ALA A 442 10.77 -17.95 13.97
C ALA A 442 10.69 -18.01 15.50
N LEU A 443 9.56 -17.62 16.03
CA LEU A 443 9.32 -17.52 17.47
C LEU A 443 8.33 -18.59 17.93
N ASN A 444 8.52 -19.13 19.12
CA ASN A 444 7.45 -19.87 19.78
C ASN A 444 6.28 -18.94 20.05
N ALA A 445 5.10 -19.28 19.54
CA ALA A 445 3.94 -18.40 19.55
C ALA A 445 3.42 -18.09 20.98
N ASP A 446 3.65 -18.99 21.95
CA ASP A 446 3.12 -18.83 23.31
C ASP A 446 3.96 -17.90 24.19
N ASN A 447 5.27 -17.83 23.94
CA ASN A 447 6.20 -17.13 24.84
C ASN A 447 7.23 -16.24 24.14
N GLY A 448 7.20 -16.12 22.80
CA GLY A 448 8.11 -15.29 22.04
C GLY A 448 9.56 -15.77 21.97
N ALA A 449 9.87 -16.97 22.47
CA ALA A 449 11.22 -17.50 22.43
C ALA A 449 11.69 -17.78 21.00
N LEU A 450 12.85 -17.23 20.63
CA LEU A 450 13.45 -17.46 19.31
C LEU A 450 13.80 -18.95 19.15
N LYS A 451 13.35 -19.56 18.07
CA LYS A 451 13.67 -20.93 17.66
C LYS A 451 14.79 -20.96 16.63
N TRP A 452 14.67 -20.12 15.63
CA TRP A 452 15.68 -19.92 14.59
C TRP A 452 15.48 -18.57 13.91
N HIS A 453 16.50 -18.12 13.20
CA HIS A 453 16.43 -16.97 12.29
C HIS A 453 17.20 -17.27 11.00
N PHE A 454 16.87 -16.54 9.95
CA PHE A 454 17.65 -16.51 8.71
C PHE A 454 17.79 -15.08 8.23
N GLN A 455 19.02 -14.62 8.02
CA GLN A 455 19.32 -13.25 7.59
C GLN A 455 19.60 -13.21 6.09
N PHE A 456 18.75 -12.48 5.35
CA PHE A 456 18.82 -12.39 3.89
C PHE A 456 19.90 -11.41 3.39
N THR A 457 20.08 -10.28 4.09
CA THR A 457 21.04 -9.23 3.73
C THR A 457 21.79 -8.80 4.99
N PRO A 458 22.92 -9.49 5.36
CA PRO A 458 23.75 -9.09 6.48
C PRO A 458 24.35 -7.70 6.26
N HIS A 459 24.42 -6.87 7.31
CA HIS A 459 25.01 -5.53 7.24
C HIS A 459 24.43 -4.67 6.12
N ASP A 460 23.11 -4.71 5.94
CA ASP A 460 22.45 -3.96 4.86
C ASP A 460 22.75 -2.46 4.90
N VAL A 461 23.10 -1.90 3.75
CA VAL A 461 23.38 -0.47 3.54
C VAL A 461 22.57 0.10 2.36
N PHE A 462 21.48 -0.57 2.00
CA PHE A 462 20.65 -0.26 0.85
C PHE A 462 19.19 0.04 1.23
N ASP A 463 18.86 -0.07 2.54
CA ASP A 463 17.48 0.08 3.00
C ASP A 463 16.53 -0.99 2.43
N TRP A 464 17.03 -2.23 2.36
CA TRP A 464 16.25 -3.35 1.85
C TRP A 464 15.64 -4.18 2.96
N ASP A 465 14.64 -3.59 3.62
CA ASP A 465 13.82 -4.35 4.55
C ASP A 465 13.52 -5.77 4.03
N ALA A 466 13.60 -6.80 4.86
CA ALA A 466 13.12 -8.13 4.52
C ALA A 466 11.63 -8.32 4.89
N THR A 467 10.84 -7.25 4.77
CA THR A 467 9.46 -7.16 5.25
C THR A 467 8.42 -7.53 4.19
N GLU A 468 8.73 -8.46 3.31
CA GLU A 468 7.75 -9.10 2.42
C GLU A 468 7.02 -10.22 3.15
N ILE A 469 5.79 -10.51 2.71
CA ILE A 469 4.95 -11.57 3.29
C ILE A 469 5.63 -12.93 3.14
N LEU A 470 5.72 -13.64 4.27
CA LEU A 470 6.27 -15.00 4.33
C LEU A 470 5.21 -16.01 3.91
N VAL A 471 5.49 -16.76 2.85
CA VAL A 471 4.59 -17.79 2.32
C VAL A 471 4.97 -19.15 2.88
N LEU A 472 4.08 -19.76 3.67
CA LEU A 472 4.27 -21.08 4.26
C LEU A 472 3.48 -22.11 3.47
N PHE A 473 4.12 -23.14 2.94
CA PHE A 473 3.43 -24.21 2.22
C PHE A 473 4.04 -25.57 2.48
N ASP A 474 3.25 -26.60 2.26
CA ASP A 474 3.66 -27.99 2.35
C ASP A 474 3.58 -28.63 0.98
N GLN A 475 4.53 -29.49 0.68
CA GLN A 475 4.52 -30.27 -0.55
C GLN A 475 5.16 -31.64 -0.35
N ASP A 476 4.64 -32.64 -1.04
CA ASP A 476 5.27 -33.93 -1.12
C ASP A 476 6.49 -33.88 -2.04
N VAL A 477 7.65 -34.14 -1.47
CA VAL A 477 8.91 -34.26 -2.21
C VAL A 477 9.45 -35.67 -2.01
N LYS A 478 9.49 -36.47 -3.08
CA LYS A 478 9.94 -37.87 -3.06
C LYS A 478 9.21 -38.76 -2.02
N GLY A 479 7.89 -38.55 -1.89
CA GLY A 479 7.04 -39.33 -0.98
C GLY A 479 7.12 -38.91 0.51
N LYS A 480 7.70 -37.74 0.80
CA LYS A 480 7.72 -37.15 2.16
C LYS A 480 7.10 -35.76 2.13
N ARG A 481 6.15 -35.50 3.01
CA ARG A 481 5.63 -34.15 3.27
C ARG A 481 6.79 -33.30 3.81
N GLN A 482 7.11 -32.24 3.11
CA GLN A 482 8.11 -31.25 3.54
C GLN A 482 7.42 -29.91 3.75
N ARG A 483 7.93 -29.13 4.70
CA ARG A 483 7.39 -27.83 5.11
C ARG A 483 8.33 -26.73 4.70
N PHE A 484 7.81 -25.78 3.92
CA PHE A 484 8.59 -24.73 3.32
C PHE A 484 8.16 -23.36 3.80
N LEU A 485 9.12 -22.45 3.89
CA LEU A 485 8.95 -21.02 3.97
C LEU A 485 9.60 -20.39 2.75
N ALA A 486 8.82 -19.61 2.00
CA ALA A 486 9.32 -18.88 0.84
C ALA A 486 9.18 -17.37 1.01
N GLN A 487 10.16 -16.63 0.47
CA GLN A 487 10.11 -15.18 0.36
C GLN A 487 10.78 -14.70 -0.93
N ALA A 488 10.07 -13.88 -1.70
CA ALA A 488 10.66 -13.08 -2.77
C ALA A 488 11.12 -11.76 -2.14
N ASN A 489 12.42 -11.63 -1.90
CA ASN A 489 12.98 -10.60 -1.05
C ASN A 489 13.31 -9.32 -1.82
N ARG A 490 13.27 -8.16 -1.14
CA ARG A 490 13.61 -6.83 -1.66
C ARG A 490 14.97 -6.79 -2.37
N ASN A 491 15.92 -7.63 -1.90
CA ASN A 491 17.28 -7.73 -2.45
C ASN A 491 17.37 -8.41 -3.84
N GLY A 492 16.25 -8.88 -4.41
CA GLY A 492 16.16 -9.43 -5.75
C GLY A 492 16.25 -10.96 -5.84
N PHE A 493 16.38 -11.66 -4.73
CA PHE A 493 16.41 -13.11 -4.68
C PHE A 493 15.13 -13.69 -4.10
N TYR A 494 14.65 -14.77 -4.70
CA TYR A 494 13.67 -15.68 -4.14
C TYR A 494 14.38 -16.69 -3.26
N TYR A 495 13.95 -16.81 -1.99
CA TYR A 495 14.49 -17.74 -1.01
C TYR A 495 13.47 -18.82 -0.67
N LEU A 496 13.99 -20.05 -0.48
CA LEU A 496 13.25 -21.17 0.05
C LEU A 496 14.01 -21.75 1.24
N LEU A 497 13.32 -21.86 2.37
CA LEU A 497 13.84 -22.40 3.63
C LEU A 497 13.00 -23.59 4.08
N ASP A 498 13.63 -24.51 4.81
CA ASP A 498 12.90 -25.46 5.63
C ASP A 498 12.22 -24.69 6.79
N ARG A 499 10.89 -24.78 6.87
CA ARG A 499 10.10 -23.98 7.79
C ARG A 499 10.32 -24.33 9.27
N GLU A 500 10.67 -25.57 9.59
CA GLU A 500 10.83 -26.02 10.97
C GLU A 500 12.18 -25.62 11.56
N SER A 501 13.22 -25.68 10.75
CA SER A 501 14.61 -25.49 11.18
C SER A 501 15.26 -24.18 10.74
N GLY A 502 14.65 -23.49 9.75
CA GLY A 502 15.28 -22.32 9.12
C GLY A 502 16.42 -22.71 8.15
N HIS A 503 16.62 -23.99 7.89
CA HIS A 503 17.69 -24.43 6.98
C HIS A 503 17.48 -23.89 5.58
N PHE A 504 18.56 -23.31 5.01
CA PHE A 504 18.57 -22.78 3.65
C PHE A 504 18.49 -23.91 2.62
N LEU A 505 17.56 -23.83 1.68
CA LEU A 505 17.38 -24.80 0.61
C LEU A 505 17.83 -24.28 -0.74
N LEU A 506 17.41 -23.05 -1.09
CA LEU A 506 17.85 -22.38 -2.31
C LEU A 506 17.63 -20.87 -2.25
N ALA A 507 18.36 -20.15 -3.10
CA ALA A 507 18.04 -18.80 -3.51
C ALA A 507 18.24 -18.66 -5.02
N LYS A 508 17.32 -17.94 -5.70
CA LYS A 508 17.42 -17.64 -7.13
C LYS A 508 17.08 -16.17 -7.39
N PRO A 509 17.84 -15.48 -8.23
CA PRO A 509 17.48 -14.14 -8.65
C PRO A 509 16.17 -14.21 -9.46
N PHE A 510 15.18 -13.40 -9.07
CA PHE A 510 13.93 -13.26 -9.81
C PHE A 510 13.80 -11.88 -10.47
N SER A 511 14.72 -10.96 -10.17
CA SER A 511 14.81 -9.63 -10.73
C SER A 511 16.27 -9.26 -11.00
N ARG A 512 16.50 -8.18 -11.75
CA ARG A 512 17.84 -7.67 -11.96
C ARG A 512 18.47 -7.26 -10.63
N GLN A 513 19.65 -7.79 -10.34
CA GLN A 513 20.45 -7.44 -9.18
C GLN A 513 21.93 -7.27 -9.55
N THR A 514 22.66 -6.36 -8.89
CA THR A 514 24.07 -6.07 -9.14
C THR A 514 24.90 -5.99 -7.85
N TRP A 515 24.28 -6.17 -6.69
CA TRP A 515 24.91 -6.01 -5.39
C TRP A 515 25.66 -7.25 -4.90
N ALA A 516 25.28 -8.41 -5.42
CA ALA A 516 25.89 -9.70 -5.05
C ALA A 516 26.23 -10.53 -6.28
N LYS A 517 27.35 -11.25 -6.23
CA LYS A 517 27.77 -12.21 -7.24
C LYS A 517 26.91 -13.47 -7.21
N GLY A 518 26.22 -13.73 -6.11
CA GLY A 518 25.33 -14.84 -5.87
C GLY A 518 25.11 -15.09 -4.38
N ILE A 519 24.32 -16.12 -4.08
CA ILE A 519 24.13 -16.64 -2.73
C ILE A 519 24.90 -17.99 -2.64
N ASP A 520 25.70 -18.17 -1.62
CA ASP A 520 26.45 -19.40 -1.43
C ASP A 520 25.55 -20.55 -0.89
N ARG A 521 26.12 -21.74 -0.76
CA ARG A 521 25.40 -22.95 -0.31
C ARG A 521 24.93 -22.91 1.15
N THR A 522 25.38 -21.92 1.92
CA THR A 522 24.92 -21.68 3.30
C THR A 522 23.80 -20.62 3.37
N GLY A 523 23.48 -20.00 2.22
CA GLY A 523 22.47 -18.94 2.13
C GLY A 523 23.05 -17.53 2.30
N ARG A 524 24.38 -17.38 2.37
CA ARG A 524 25.05 -16.08 2.54
C ARG A 524 25.28 -15.39 1.20
N PRO A 525 24.98 -14.09 1.06
CA PRO A 525 25.28 -13.34 -0.16
C PRO A 525 26.79 -13.09 -0.28
N GLN A 526 27.28 -13.26 -1.52
CA GLN A 526 28.64 -12.89 -1.92
C GLN A 526 28.62 -11.45 -2.44
N ILE A 527 28.67 -10.49 -1.52
CA ILE A 527 28.54 -9.07 -1.81
C ILE A 527 29.61 -8.61 -2.80
N ASP A 528 29.24 -7.84 -3.81
CA ASP A 528 30.19 -7.14 -4.68
C ASP A 528 30.60 -5.81 -4.02
N PRO A 529 31.88 -5.63 -3.61
CA PRO A 529 32.31 -4.41 -2.94
C PRO A 529 32.10 -3.13 -3.78
N SER A 530 32.03 -3.25 -5.11
CA SER A 530 31.79 -2.11 -5.99
C SER A 530 30.36 -1.58 -5.94
N SER A 531 29.41 -2.35 -5.35
CA SER A 531 28.03 -1.97 -5.17
C SER A 531 27.79 -1.11 -3.90
N LEU A 532 28.75 -1.05 -2.98
CA LEU A 532 28.56 -0.34 -1.72
C LEU A 532 28.33 1.16 -1.94
N PRO A 533 27.46 1.82 -1.16
CA PRO A 533 27.23 3.25 -1.23
C PRO A 533 28.50 4.07 -1.06
N THR A 534 28.66 5.11 -1.87
CA THR A 534 29.79 6.07 -1.78
C THR A 534 29.26 7.49 -1.62
N GLU A 535 30.10 8.42 -1.22
CA GLU A 535 29.72 9.84 -1.13
C GLU A 535 29.35 10.45 -2.51
N ARG A 536 29.87 9.86 -3.61
CA ARG A 536 29.58 10.29 -4.99
C ARG A 536 28.37 9.60 -5.60
N GLY A 537 27.79 8.67 -4.89
CA GLY A 537 26.71 7.81 -5.35
C GLY A 537 27.19 6.55 -6.08
N THR A 538 26.51 5.44 -5.85
CA THR A 538 26.76 4.15 -6.49
C THR A 538 25.44 3.63 -7.06
N LEU A 539 25.44 3.34 -8.38
CA LEU A 539 24.27 2.76 -9.06
C LEU A 539 24.16 1.26 -8.72
N VAL A 540 23.05 0.88 -8.10
CA VAL A 540 22.77 -0.50 -7.70
C VAL A 540 21.40 -0.93 -8.18
N TYR A 541 21.27 -2.19 -8.55
CA TYR A 541 20.00 -2.89 -8.77
C TYR A 541 19.83 -3.99 -7.71
N PRO A 542 18.65 -4.13 -7.09
CA PRO A 542 17.52 -3.20 -7.12
C PRO A 542 17.84 -1.85 -6.49
N GLY A 543 17.02 -0.82 -6.76
CA GLY A 543 17.03 0.44 -6.01
C GLY A 543 16.43 0.28 -4.62
N VAL A 544 16.24 1.38 -3.90
CA VAL A 544 15.72 1.41 -2.52
C VAL A 544 14.34 0.74 -2.38
N GLY A 545 13.46 0.88 -3.37
CA GLY A 545 12.15 0.22 -3.39
C GLY A 545 12.21 -1.31 -3.48
N GLY A 546 13.40 -1.87 -3.79
CA GLY A 546 13.60 -3.31 -3.92
C GLY A 546 13.07 -3.90 -5.22
N ALA A 547 13.30 -5.19 -5.40
CA ALA A 547 12.75 -6.01 -6.48
C ALA A 547 11.32 -6.49 -6.20
N ALA A 548 10.96 -6.61 -4.93
CA ALA A 548 9.65 -6.78 -4.35
C ALA A 548 9.58 -5.91 -3.10
N ASN A 549 8.38 -5.71 -2.54
CA ASN A 549 8.19 -4.96 -1.31
C ASN A 549 6.98 -5.56 -0.56
N TRP A 550 6.34 -4.77 0.31
CA TRP A 550 5.20 -5.18 1.14
C TRP A 550 3.95 -5.60 0.33
N GLU A 551 3.85 -5.20 -0.93
CA GLU A 551 2.74 -5.64 -1.80
C GLU A 551 2.69 -7.16 -1.83
N SER A 552 1.61 -7.71 -1.31
CA SER A 552 1.51 -9.13 -1.00
C SER A 552 1.65 -10.01 -2.23
N PRO A 553 2.53 -11.02 -2.22
CA PRO A 553 2.50 -12.11 -3.19
C PRO A 553 1.25 -12.97 -3.01
N SER A 554 1.04 -13.90 -3.95
CA SER A 554 0.04 -14.95 -3.80
C SER A 554 0.63 -16.31 -4.16
N TYR A 555 0.28 -17.36 -3.41
CA TYR A 555 0.65 -18.74 -3.72
C TYR A 555 -0.59 -19.56 -4.03
N SER A 556 -0.59 -20.27 -5.14
CA SER A 556 -1.65 -21.19 -5.50
C SER A 556 -1.19 -22.65 -5.34
N PRO A 557 -1.78 -23.41 -4.42
CA PRO A 557 -1.47 -24.83 -4.26
C PRO A 557 -1.89 -25.67 -5.47
N GLN A 558 -2.77 -25.16 -6.32
CA GLN A 558 -3.22 -25.85 -7.54
C GLN A 558 -2.22 -25.76 -8.68
N THR A 559 -1.46 -24.65 -8.76
CA THR A 559 -0.47 -24.46 -9.81
C THR A 559 0.95 -24.74 -9.33
N GLY A 560 1.18 -24.74 -8.01
CA GLY A 560 2.51 -24.78 -7.41
C GLY A 560 3.33 -23.51 -7.63
N LEU A 561 2.66 -22.40 -8.02
CA LEU A 561 3.31 -21.14 -8.35
C LEU A 561 3.15 -20.11 -7.25
N ILE A 562 4.21 -19.35 -6.98
CA ILE A 562 4.18 -18.09 -6.24
C ILE A 562 4.17 -16.96 -7.26
N TYR A 563 3.18 -16.09 -7.16
CA TYR A 563 3.03 -14.89 -7.97
C TYR A 563 3.59 -13.71 -7.18
N VAL A 564 4.55 -13.01 -7.77
CA VAL A 564 5.32 -11.95 -7.12
C VAL A 564 5.07 -10.62 -7.82
N PRO A 565 4.56 -9.58 -7.12
CA PRO A 565 4.61 -8.22 -7.62
C PRO A 565 6.08 -7.78 -7.59
N SER A 566 6.63 -7.38 -8.74
CA SER A 566 8.06 -7.12 -8.86
C SER A 566 8.37 -5.84 -9.62
N LEU A 567 9.53 -5.27 -9.33
CA LEU A 567 10.03 -4.04 -9.92
C LEU A 567 11.50 -4.19 -10.34
N ASP A 568 11.81 -3.94 -11.62
CA ASP A 568 13.17 -3.79 -12.12
C ASP A 568 13.49 -2.29 -12.24
N TRP A 569 14.08 -1.70 -11.22
CA TRP A 569 14.55 -0.33 -11.23
C TRP A 569 15.78 -0.16 -10.35
N GLY A 570 16.79 0.56 -10.86
CA GLY A 570 18.01 0.84 -10.12
C GLY A 570 17.90 2.12 -9.29
N GLY A 571 18.70 2.18 -8.24
CA GLY A 571 18.90 3.37 -7.42
C GLY A 571 20.36 3.80 -7.37
N ILE A 572 20.59 5.08 -7.16
CA ILE A 572 21.91 5.62 -6.83
C ILE A 572 21.91 5.87 -5.33
N PHE A 573 22.81 5.18 -4.63
CA PHE A 573 22.89 5.23 -3.18
C PHE A 573 24.09 6.09 -2.76
N TYR A 574 23.85 7.05 -1.87
CA TYR A 574 24.82 7.98 -1.34
C TYR A 574 25.08 7.72 0.13
N LYS A 575 26.34 7.48 0.46
CA LYS A 575 26.80 7.43 1.85
C LYS A 575 26.96 8.85 2.40
N GLY A 576 26.49 9.08 3.60
CA GLY A 576 26.62 10.34 4.33
C GLY A 576 26.81 10.10 5.82
N HIS A 577 26.57 11.12 6.62
CA HIS A 577 26.63 11.06 8.07
C HIS A 577 25.36 11.60 8.68
N SER A 578 24.85 10.96 9.71
CA SER A 578 23.73 11.44 10.50
C SER A 578 24.08 11.45 11.99
N LYS A 579 23.57 12.44 12.69
CA LYS A 579 23.58 12.46 14.15
C LYS A 579 22.20 12.05 14.64
N TYR A 580 22.15 11.05 15.53
CA TYR A 580 20.89 10.62 16.10
C TYR A 580 20.23 11.70 16.94
N GLN A 581 18.96 11.93 16.69
CA GLN A 581 18.05 12.71 17.52
C GLN A 581 16.69 11.98 17.52
N ALA A 582 16.14 11.73 18.70
CA ALA A 582 14.88 10.99 18.81
C ALA A 582 13.75 11.68 18.03
N GLY A 583 13.04 10.91 17.19
CA GLY A 583 11.96 11.41 16.36
C GLY A 583 12.38 12.10 15.05
N ASP A 584 13.67 12.28 14.79
CA ASP A 584 14.18 12.79 13.52
C ASP A 584 14.72 11.63 12.66
N LEU A 585 14.76 11.83 11.34
CA LEU A 585 15.30 10.85 10.40
C LEU A 585 16.78 10.58 10.65
N PHE A 586 17.16 9.32 10.80
CA PHE A 586 18.50 8.83 11.08
C PHE A 586 18.96 7.89 9.96
N LEU A 587 19.18 8.44 8.75
CA LEU A 587 19.43 7.66 7.55
C LEU A 587 20.93 7.41 7.28
N GLY A 588 21.82 8.35 7.65
CA GLY A 588 23.25 8.22 7.36
C GLY A 588 23.61 8.30 5.89
N GLY A 589 22.78 8.94 5.08
CA GLY A 589 22.95 9.09 3.65
C GLY A 589 21.65 9.41 2.94
N SER A 590 21.61 9.13 1.65
CA SER A 590 20.42 9.35 0.82
C SER A 590 20.42 8.42 -0.40
N TRP A 591 19.34 8.50 -1.18
CA TRP A 591 19.19 7.76 -2.42
C TRP A 591 18.41 8.56 -3.46
N GLU A 592 18.53 8.16 -4.71
CA GLU A 592 17.68 8.62 -5.80
C GLU A 592 17.43 7.49 -6.80
N TYR A 593 16.31 7.54 -7.50
CA TYR A 593 16.08 6.57 -8.58
C TYR A 593 16.93 6.90 -9.80
N SER A 594 17.48 5.85 -10.40
CA SER A 594 18.31 5.98 -11.59
C SER A 594 17.46 6.37 -12.81
N ASN A 595 17.89 7.43 -13.50
CA ASN A 595 17.35 7.81 -14.80
C ASN A 595 17.94 7.00 -15.97
N ALA A 596 18.89 6.08 -15.70
CA ALA A 596 19.54 5.27 -16.73
C ALA A 596 18.64 4.20 -17.32
N SER A 597 17.52 3.86 -16.64
CA SER A 597 16.52 2.93 -17.14
C SER A 597 15.12 3.34 -16.68
N ASN A 598 14.13 3.14 -17.54
CA ASN A 598 12.73 3.28 -17.12
C ASN A 598 12.38 2.16 -16.13
N PRO A 599 11.57 2.46 -15.08
CA PRO A 599 11.05 1.43 -14.19
C PRO A 599 10.22 0.40 -14.96
N GLN A 600 10.42 -0.87 -14.64
CA GLN A 600 9.71 -1.99 -15.24
C GLN A 600 9.00 -2.78 -14.15
N GLY A 601 7.72 -2.48 -13.93
CA GLY A 601 6.86 -3.30 -13.08
C GLY A 601 6.47 -4.60 -13.78
N ALA A 602 6.44 -5.70 -13.04
CA ALA A 602 6.00 -6.99 -13.56
C ALA A 602 5.27 -7.82 -12.49
N ILE A 603 4.38 -8.70 -12.94
CA ILE A 603 3.90 -9.83 -12.13
C ILE A 603 4.63 -11.05 -12.64
N ARG A 604 5.41 -11.69 -11.78
CA ARG A 604 6.21 -12.88 -12.09
C ARG A 604 5.64 -14.11 -11.40
N ALA A 605 5.46 -15.18 -12.14
CA ALA A 605 5.10 -16.49 -11.58
C ALA A 605 6.35 -17.36 -11.47
N LEU A 606 6.69 -17.69 -10.24
CA LEU A 606 7.83 -18.54 -9.91
C LEU A 606 7.33 -19.91 -9.44
N ASP A 607 7.98 -20.95 -9.88
CA ASP A 607 7.80 -22.28 -9.32
C ASP A 607 8.23 -22.27 -7.85
N ALA A 608 7.35 -22.65 -6.96
CA ALA A 608 7.55 -22.46 -5.51
C ALA A 608 8.74 -23.31 -4.97
N LEU A 609 9.03 -24.48 -5.56
CA LEU A 609 10.14 -25.33 -5.11
C LEU A 609 11.48 -24.97 -5.73
N THR A 610 11.47 -24.44 -6.95
CA THR A 610 12.71 -24.26 -7.72
C THR A 610 13.08 -22.79 -7.92
N GLY A 611 12.16 -21.87 -7.65
CA GLY A 611 12.33 -20.44 -7.93
C GLY A 611 12.44 -20.12 -9.43
N GLU A 612 12.13 -21.08 -10.32
CA GLU A 612 12.16 -20.83 -11.77
C GLU A 612 10.97 -19.97 -12.21
N GLN A 613 11.24 -18.94 -12.99
CA GLN A 613 10.21 -18.13 -13.60
C GLN A 613 9.48 -18.93 -14.69
N LYS A 614 8.17 -19.13 -14.51
CA LYS A 614 7.33 -19.86 -15.50
C LYS A 614 6.71 -18.91 -16.51
N TRP A 615 6.27 -17.72 -16.05
CA TRP A 615 5.79 -16.65 -16.92
C TRP A 615 5.97 -15.28 -16.25
N GLU A 616 5.82 -14.25 -17.06
CA GLU A 616 5.90 -12.86 -16.63
C GLU A 616 4.83 -12.05 -17.37
N PHE A 617 4.12 -11.22 -16.64
CA PHE A 617 3.22 -10.20 -17.18
C PHE A 617 3.83 -8.82 -16.93
N ARG A 618 4.33 -8.18 -18.00
CA ARG A 618 4.90 -6.83 -17.96
C ARG A 618 3.88 -5.81 -18.40
N ASN A 619 3.79 -4.73 -17.65
CA ASN A 619 3.22 -3.49 -18.08
C ASN A 619 4.20 -2.39 -17.68
N PRO A 620 4.60 -1.46 -18.56
CA PRO A 620 5.56 -0.41 -18.26
C PRO A 620 4.94 0.58 -17.24
N ALA A 621 4.78 0.14 -16.01
CA ALA A 621 4.24 0.88 -14.88
C ALA A 621 5.19 0.77 -13.69
N PHE A 622 5.27 1.84 -12.91
CA PHE A 622 6.18 2.00 -11.78
C PHE A 622 5.75 1.21 -10.53
N HIS A 623 4.44 1.05 -10.30
CA HIS A 623 3.91 0.37 -9.12
C HIS A 623 3.12 -0.86 -9.53
N VAL A 624 3.35 -1.94 -8.79
CA VAL A 624 2.58 -3.18 -8.84
C VAL A 624 1.92 -3.34 -7.49
N GLY A 625 0.60 -3.50 -7.43
CA GLY A 625 -0.12 -3.78 -6.17
C GLY A 625 -0.07 -5.25 -5.80
N GLY A 626 -0.61 -5.59 -4.62
CA GLY A 626 -0.65 -6.96 -4.15
C GLY A 626 -1.56 -7.87 -4.99
N LEU A 627 -1.40 -9.18 -4.82
CA LEU A 627 -1.99 -10.22 -5.66
C LEU A 627 -2.96 -11.11 -4.86
N LEU A 628 -3.86 -11.76 -5.59
CA LEU A 628 -4.80 -12.77 -5.09
C LEU A 628 -5.03 -13.83 -6.15
N SER A 629 -4.81 -15.10 -5.84
CA SER A 629 -5.15 -16.22 -6.70
C SER A 629 -6.37 -16.98 -6.18
N THR A 630 -7.09 -17.67 -7.08
CA THR A 630 -8.29 -18.44 -6.71
C THR A 630 -8.33 -19.80 -7.38
N SER A 631 -9.19 -20.70 -6.85
CA SER A 631 -9.46 -22.01 -7.47
C SER A 631 -10.15 -21.92 -8.83
N GLY A 632 -10.67 -20.77 -9.22
CA GLY A 632 -11.11 -20.49 -10.58
C GLY A 632 -9.97 -20.34 -11.59
N GLN A 633 -8.72 -20.54 -11.15
CA GLN A 633 -7.48 -20.42 -11.93
C GLN A 633 -7.27 -19.01 -12.50
N VAL A 634 -7.72 -18.01 -11.77
CA VAL A 634 -7.48 -16.61 -12.07
C VAL A 634 -6.59 -15.98 -11.01
N LEU A 635 -5.79 -15.02 -11.46
CA LEU A 635 -4.94 -14.17 -10.64
C LEU A 635 -5.43 -12.73 -10.78
N PHE A 636 -5.83 -12.14 -9.67
CA PHE A 636 -6.13 -10.72 -9.55
C PHE A 636 -4.89 -9.97 -9.15
N GLY A 637 -4.61 -8.87 -9.83
CA GLY A 637 -3.46 -8.02 -9.56
C GLY A 637 -3.63 -6.65 -10.16
N SER A 638 -2.71 -5.75 -9.86
CA SER A 638 -2.77 -4.38 -10.37
C SER A 638 -1.40 -3.83 -10.71
N GLN A 639 -1.39 -2.89 -11.62
CA GLN A 639 -0.23 -2.08 -11.93
C GLN A 639 -0.67 -0.63 -12.10
N GLN A 640 -0.10 0.25 -11.32
CA GLN A 640 -0.38 1.69 -11.29
C GLN A 640 -1.87 2.00 -11.11
N PHE A 641 -2.61 2.25 -12.17
CA PHE A 641 -4.04 2.63 -12.17
C PHE A 641 -4.94 1.53 -12.73
N THR A 642 -4.39 0.36 -13.03
CA THR A 642 -5.11 -0.70 -13.73
C THR A 642 -5.22 -1.93 -12.85
N PHE A 643 -6.43 -2.42 -12.67
CA PHE A 643 -6.74 -3.68 -12.03
C PHE A 643 -6.94 -4.75 -13.09
N TYR A 644 -6.26 -5.89 -12.96
CA TYR A 644 -6.22 -6.99 -13.93
C TYR A 644 -6.80 -8.26 -13.38
N VAL A 645 -7.33 -9.08 -14.28
CA VAL A 645 -7.50 -10.51 -14.09
C VAL A 645 -6.66 -11.22 -15.12
N LEU A 646 -5.75 -12.06 -14.66
CA LEU A 646 -4.86 -12.88 -15.48
C LEU A 646 -5.23 -14.36 -15.32
N ASP A 647 -4.97 -15.16 -16.36
CA ASP A 647 -4.93 -16.61 -16.22
C ASP A 647 -3.74 -16.99 -15.33
N ALA A 648 -4.00 -17.69 -14.24
CA ALA A 648 -2.99 -17.99 -13.23
C ALA A 648 -1.87 -18.91 -13.72
N ARG A 649 -2.11 -19.72 -14.75
CA ARG A 649 -1.11 -20.66 -15.30
C ARG A 649 -0.20 -20.04 -16.34
N THR A 650 -0.72 -19.07 -17.09
CA THR A 650 -0.06 -18.55 -18.30
C THR A 650 0.28 -17.06 -18.24
N GLY A 651 -0.28 -16.32 -17.29
CA GLY A 651 -0.16 -14.86 -17.22
C GLY A 651 -0.95 -14.12 -18.30
N LYS A 652 -1.77 -14.82 -19.11
CA LYS A 652 -2.59 -14.18 -20.14
C LYS A 652 -3.62 -13.27 -19.50
N GLN A 653 -3.71 -12.02 -19.97
CA GLN A 653 -4.74 -11.09 -19.54
C GLN A 653 -6.13 -11.54 -20.00
N LEU A 654 -7.05 -11.66 -19.05
CA LEU A 654 -8.45 -12.03 -19.28
C LEU A 654 -9.38 -10.82 -19.22
N TRP A 655 -9.08 -9.88 -18.34
CA TRP A 655 -9.87 -8.68 -18.12
C TRP A 655 -9.02 -7.57 -17.51
N LEU A 656 -9.45 -6.34 -17.68
CA LEU A 656 -8.87 -5.18 -17.01
C LEU A 656 -9.90 -4.07 -16.81
N VAL A 657 -9.65 -3.24 -15.80
CA VAL A 657 -10.31 -1.95 -15.61
C VAL A 657 -9.30 -0.91 -15.16
N ASN A 658 -9.43 0.30 -15.66
CA ASN A 658 -8.63 1.42 -15.19
C ASN A 658 -9.40 2.17 -14.10
N THR A 659 -8.82 2.25 -12.91
CA THR A 659 -9.45 2.83 -11.72
C THR A 659 -9.22 4.33 -11.57
N SER A 660 -8.47 4.96 -12.46
CA SER A 660 -8.05 6.37 -12.41
C SER A 660 -7.17 6.76 -11.22
N SER A 661 -6.93 5.85 -10.27
CA SER A 661 -6.18 6.09 -9.04
C SER A 661 -5.18 4.97 -8.78
N ARG A 662 -4.07 5.31 -8.13
CA ARG A 662 -2.99 4.35 -7.84
C ARG A 662 -3.48 3.20 -6.98
N ILE A 663 -3.16 1.97 -7.37
CA ILE A 663 -3.46 0.76 -6.63
C ILE A 663 -2.16 0.20 -6.04
N VAL A 664 -2.12 0.07 -4.73
CA VAL A 664 -1.00 -0.55 -3.99
C VAL A 664 -1.49 -1.68 -3.10
N ALA A 665 -2.75 -1.62 -2.65
CA ALA A 665 -3.38 -2.65 -1.85
C ALA A 665 -3.49 -3.97 -2.59
N ALA A 666 -3.69 -5.04 -1.84
CA ALA A 666 -3.98 -6.35 -2.40
C ALA A 666 -5.50 -6.62 -2.42
N PRO A 667 -6.03 -7.24 -3.48
CA PRO A 667 -7.44 -7.58 -3.56
C PRO A 667 -7.80 -8.70 -2.58
N ILE A 668 -9.09 -8.75 -2.21
CA ILE A 668 -9.71 -9.85 -1.50
C ILE A 668 -10.89 -10.40 -2.30
N THR A 669 -11.32 -11.63 -2.02
CA THR A 669 -12.53 -12.21 -2.59
C THR A 669 -13.36 -12.90 -1.51
N PHE A 670 -14.67 -12.76 -1.63
CA PHE A 670 -15.63 -13.32 -0.67
C PHE A 670 -16.97 -13.61 -1.35
N LEU A 671 -17.93 -14.17 -0.59
CA LEU A 671 -19.29 -14.38 -1.07
C LEU A 671 -20.21 -13.24 -0.58
N SER A 672 -20.92 -12.61 -1.50
CA SER A 672 -22.01 -11.68 -1.24
C SER A 672 -23.29 -12.26 -1.84
N ASP A 673 -24.31 -12.55 -1.02
CA ASP A 673 -25.51 -13.27 -1.43
C ASP A 673 -25.19 -14.59 -2.19
N GLY A 674 -24.20 -15.33 -1.74
CA GLY A 674 -23.77 -16.59 -2.36
C GLY A 674 -23.02 -16.43 -3.69
N LYS A 675 -22.78 -15.20 -4.16
CA LYS A 675 -22.02 -14.88 -5.38
C LYS A 675 -20.60 -14.43 -5.03
N GLN A 676 -19.62 -14.96 -5.75
CA GLN A 676 -18.25 -14.52 -5.61
C GLN A 676 -18.06 -13.11 -6.12
N VAL A 677 -17.47 -12.27 -5.28
CA VAL A 677 -17.08 -10.90 -5.59
C VAL A 677 -15.63 -10.67 -5.25
N VAL A 678 -15.03 -9.62 -5.81
CA VAL A 678 -13.65 -9.20 -5.57
C VAL A 678 -13.63 -7.74 -5.18
N THR A 679 -12.97 -7.41 -4.08
CA THR A 679 -12.82 -6.04 -3.58
C THR A 679 -11.36 -5.62 -3.57
N ILE A 680 -11.10 -4.36 -3.93
CA ILE A 680 -9.77 -3.75 -3.90
C ILE A 680 -9.86 -2.29 -3.46
N ALA A 681 -8.88 -1.84 -2.69
CA ALA A 681 -8.64 -0.42 -2.46
C ALA A 681 -7.80 0.15 -3.63
N ALA A 682 -8.29 1.22 -4.25
CA ALA A 682 -7.67 1.84 -5.41
C ALA A 682 -7.64 3.37 -5.22
N GLY A 683 -6.48 3.93 -4.88
CA GLY A 683 -6.38 5.34 -4.51
C GLY A 683 -7.22 5.64 -3.29
N HIS A 684 -8.22 6.47 -3.45
CA HIS A 684 -9.13 6.88 -2.37
C HIS A 684 -10.44 6.06 -2.35
N ASP A 685 -10.51 4.99 -3.12
CA ASP A 685 -11.75 4.23 -3.35
C ASP A 685 -11.64 2.80 -2.84
N ILE A 686 -12.73 2.25 -2.34
CA ILE A 686 -12.95 0.82 -2.21
C ILE A 686 -13.90 0.39 -3.32
N LEU A 687 -13.44 -0.52 -4.17
CA LEU A 687 -14.16 -0.97 -5.35
C LEU A 687 -14.52 -2.45 -5.20
N THR A 688 -15.76 -2.82 -5.48
CA THR A 688 -16.19 -4.24 -5.50
C THR A 688 -16.73 -4.61 -6.86
N PHE A 689 -16.19 -5.71 -7.40
CA PHE A 689 -16.53 -6.26 -8.71
C PHE A 689 -17.17 -7.63 -8.58
N GLY A 690 -18.08 -7.98 -9.50
CA GLY A 690 -18.72 -9.29 -9.62
C GLY A 690 -19.20 -9.56 -11.03
N LEU A 691 -19.71 -10.78 -11.26
CA LEU A 691 -20.28 -11.23 -12.54
C LEU A 691 -21.67 -10.66 -12.80
#